data_9081848c2251ba751adcfef3df826d6f
#
_entry.id   9081848c2251ba751adcfef3df826d6f
#
_cell.length_a   1.000
_cell.length_b   1.000
_cell.length_c   1.000
_cell.angle_alpha   90.00
_cell.angle_beta   90.00
_cell.angle_gamma   90.00
#
_symmetry.space_group_name_H-M   'P 1'
#
loop_
_entity.id
_entity.type
_entity.pdbx_description
1 polymer ?
#
loop_
_entity_poly.entity_id
_entity_poly.type
_entity_poly.pdbx_seq_one_letter_code
_entity_poly.pdbx_strand_id
1 'polypeptide(L)'
;MIGLTGWAQSTPVKGVVLDKDSKEPLAYCVVVWKGTRAGTLADENGFFTIGRIPTQDTLKVSFIGFEDAFVVVKNNVDLTILLKGLDMERLNIYDQHGTQHMHGKDPQLFQTVTEKELCKAACCNLSESFETNASVDGSYTDGITGTRQIKMLGLDGKYAQLMGDNIPNMRGLNTVYGLGWVPGPWIREIAISKGAGSVLPGYESIAGQINVAHKGPEMKEKFFLNAYAGNQGRYELNTVSRHEAGEHFHWDWMTHYAKNNGRFDMNHDGFLDNPVGDEYNGRLHAALNNDNGFNGDYSIQGLQYLNQAGTSGHLDIPNVVMNNNQWKWNVDAKNGWVFEPDAADEKEQSIGTQVSFSQQLSKWNWEGVKNYSGRQQTLRLVFLHAIQLNEDSKLTYGWNYLDDQYKEYFSPMGSWDRHERVQGGMAEWAWNHHDEIQIIAGARAEWHNLFGFLLTPRLHTRFTLAEGLHLKWMTGLGRRTANVIMDQPGFLASSRVMSIQALTNQPQYPLGLPMEEAWNKGVVLSYDTKLFYRKAGITVDAFQTNFKQQVVMDWDQSGLLKVYPLQGKSVSTTAQAEAFFSPLKRFEIRMAYRWVENMVDYEDGRRSLPFVSKNRFFTNLSYSTKMFEGDKRWLFDLTAKWNDGQRLPNLLGSQWEGQQPEVSPAFWIINGQVSLAREERWDVYLGVENLFNFKQNRMVLYSDGSDGTMNLDANFAYAPAFGRMSYVGLRWRLAE
;
A
#
# COMPACT_ATOMS: atom_id res chain seq x y z
N MET A 1 -50.70 56.49 -39.45
CA MET A 1 -50.01 55.25 -39.88
C MET A 1 -49.11 54.73 -38.80
N ILE A 2 -49.58 53.78 -38.08
CA ILE A 2 -48.84 53.17 -36.97
C ILE A 2 -48.10 51.90 -37.58
N GLY A 3 -46.79 52.01 -37.67
CA GLY A 3 -45.95 50.87 -38.12
C GLY A 3 -45.80 49.81 -37.06
N LEU A 4 -46.43 48.64 -37.27
CA LEU A 4 -46.19 47.41 -36.52
C LEU A 4 -44.82 46.85 -36.91
N THR A 5 -43.80 46.97 -36.07
CA THR A 5 -42.56 46.21 -36.19
C THR A 5 -42.80 44.78 -35.74
N GLY A 6 -42.87 43.87 -36.67
CA GLY A 6 -42.97 42.41 -36.41
C GLY A 6 -41.67 41.95 -35.76
N TRP A 7 -41.80 41.38 -34.58
CA TRP A 7 -40.70 40.61 -33.93
C TRP A 7 -40.58 39.29 -34.68
N ALA A 8 -39.51 39.13 -35.43
CA ALA A 8 -39.17 37.82 -36.00
C ALA A 8 -38.84 36.88 -34.84
N GLN A 9 -39.71 35.93 -34.57
CA GLN A 9 -39.42 34.82 -33.65
C GLN A 9 -38.29 33.98 -34.24
N SER A 10 -37.08 34.12 -33.70
CA SER A 10 -35.98 33.22 -34.05
C SER A 10 -36.28 31.82 -33.52
N THR A 11 -36.27 30.84 -34.39
CA THR A 11 -36.47 29.45 -34.00
C THR A 11 -35.44 28.99 -32.98
N PRO A 12 -35.82 28.48 -31.80
CA PRO A 12 -34.90 28.08 -30.79
C PRO A 12 -34.08 26.87 -31.27
N VAL A 13 -32.83 26.79 -30.83
CA VAL A 13 -31.93 25.65 -31.05
C VAL A 13 -32.23 24.61 -29.98
N LYS A 14 -32.43 23.37 -30.41
CA LYS A 14 -32.66 22.23 -29.52
C LYS A 14 -31.53 21.19 -29.71
N GLY A 15 -31.31 20.37 -28.73
CA GLY A 15 -30.34 19.29 -28.84
C GLY A 15 -30.33 18.39 -27.62
N VAL A 16 -29.49 17.36 -27.72
CA VAL A 16 -29.20 16.45 -26.64
C VAL A 16 -27.68 16.40 -26.41
N VAL A 17 -27.28 16.38 -25.17
CA VAL A 17 -25.89 16.22 -24.76
C VAL A 17 -25.68 14.80 -24.26
N LEU A 18 -24.75 14.08 -24.86
CA LEU A 18 -24.43 12.68 -24.56
C LEU A 18 -22.95 12.58 -24.21
N ASP A 19 -22.62 11.62 -23.40
CA ASP A 19 -21.23 11.16 -23.22
C ASP A 19 -20.71 10.54 -24.54
N LYS A 20 -19.53 10.93 -24.96
CA LYS A 20 -18.92 10.43 -26.20
C LYS A 20 -18.69 8.93 -26.19
N ASP A 21 -18.34 8.34 -25.05
CA ASP A 21 -17.94 6.94 -24.89
C ASP A 21 -19.12 6.04 -24.54
N SER A 22 -19.89 6.37 -23.49
CA SER A 22 -21.04 5.56 -23.05
C SER A 22 -22.31 5.81 -23.86
N LYS A 23 -22.42 6.92 -24.59
CA LYS A 23 -23.63 7.41 -25.27
C LYS A 23 -24.80 7.66 -24.31
N GLU A 24 -24.55 7.68 -23.01
CA GLU A 24 -25.58 8.00 -22.02
C GLU A 24 -25.87 9.52 -22.00
N PRO A 25 -27.13 9.94 -21.75
CA PRO A 25 -27.48 11.35 -21.63
C PRO A 25 -26.79 12.00 -20.44
N LEU A 26 -26.21 13.20 -20.65
CA LEU A 26 -25.59 14.00 -19.61
C LEU A 26 -26.58 15.04 -19.09
N ALA A 27 -27.21 14.77 -17.96
CA ALA A 27 -28.17 15.64 -17.32
C ALA A 27 -27.52 16.92 -16.77
N TYR A 28 -28.24 18.03 -16.87
CA TYR A 28 -27.86 19.32 -16.28
C TYR A 28 -26.56 19.93 -16.82
N CYS A 29 -26.15 19.58 -18.03
CA CYS A 29 -25.05 20.24 -18.74
C CYS A 29 -25.35 21.72 -18.95
N VAL A 30 -24.35 22.57 -18.78
CA VAL A 30 -24.45 24.01 -19.08
C VAL A 30 -24.23 24.24 -20.57
N VAL A 31 -25.20 24.85 -21.25
CA VAL A 31 -25.14 25.19 -22.67
C VAL A 31 -25.26 26.73 -22.77
N VAL A 32 -24.20 27.40 -23.24
CA VAL A 32 -24.14 28.86 -23.35
C VAL A 32 -23.66 29.29 -24.74
N TRP A 33 -24.09 30.45 -25.21
CA TRP A 33 -23.49 31.05 -26.39
C TRP A 33 -22.10 31.59 -26.05
N LYS A 34 -21.09 31.18 -26.86
CA LYS A 34 -19.69 31.52 -26.61
C LYS A 34 -19.49 33.02 -26.43
N GLY A 35 -18.85 33.41 -25.33
CA GLY A 35 -18.58 34.82 -25.02
C GLY A 35 -19.77 35.59 -24.49
N THR A 36 -20.90 34.94 -24.13
CA THR A 36 -22.09 35.60 -23.54
C THR A 36 -22.49 34.93 -22.20
N ARG A 37 -23.41 35.57 -21.48
CA ARG A 37 -24.03 34.95 -20.31
C ARG A 37 -25.39 34.33 -20.61
N ALA A 38 -25.80 34.27 -21.88
CA ALA A 38 -27.06 33.70 -22.31
C ALA A 38 -26.88 32.18 -22.47
N GLY A 39 -27.52 31.38 -21.62
CA GLY A 39 -27.41 29.93 -21.56
C GLY A 39 -28.65 29.27 -21.03
N THR A 40 -28.62 27.92 -21.07
CA THR A 40 -29.65 27.03 -20.50
C THR A 40 -28.95 25.84 -19.88
N LEU A 41 -29.69 25.07 -19.07
CA LEU A 41 -29.26 23.74 -18.58
C LEU A 41 -29.99 22.65 -19.38
N ALA A 42 -29.31 21.57 -19.66
CA ALA A 42 -29.96 20.34 -20.14
C ALA A 42 -30.86 19.76 -19.04
N ASP A 43 -31.92 19.06 -19.42
CA ASP A 43 -32.80 18.36 -18.49
C ASP A 43 -32.21 17.01 -18.00
N GLU A 44 -32.97 16.24 -17.25
CA GLU A 44 -32.57 14.95 -16.70
C GLU A 44 -32.25 13.88 -17.76
N ASN A 45 -32.69 14.08 -19.01
CA ASN A 45 -32.43 13.23 -20.16
C ASN A 45 -31.42 13.84 -21.13
N GLY A 46 -30.70 14.90 -20.71
CA GLY A 46 -29.67 15.57 -21.52
C GLY A 46 -30.20 16.50 -22.60
N PHE A 47 -31.53 16.70 -22.73
CA PHE A 47 -32.10 17.61 -23.72
C PHE A 47 -32.03 19.06 -23.28
N PHE A 48 -31.72 19.95 -24.25
CA PHE A 48 -31.72 21.38 -24.01
C PHE A 48 -32.47 22.13 -25.11
N THR A 49 -32.93 23.33 -24.75
CA THR A 49 -33.53 24.31 -25.69
C THR A 49 -32.99 25.68 -25.35
N ILE A 50 -32.34 26.35 -26.32
CA ILE A 50 -31.73 27.66 -26.14
C ILE A 50 -32.21 28.64 -27.22
N GLY A 51 -32.57 29.85 -26.83
CA GLY A 51 -32.95 30.93 -27.75
C GLY A 51 -31.77 31.34 -28.63
N ARG A 52 -32.01 31.56 -29.94
CA ARG A 52 -30.96 31.97 -30.89
C ARG A 52 -30.58 33.40 -30.71
N ILE A 53 -29.28 33.68 -30.65
CA ILE A 53 -28.76 35.08 -30.63
C ILE A 53 -28.22 35.35 -32.05
N PRO A 54 -28.71 36.41 -32.73
CA PRO A 54 -28.33 36.66 -34.13
C PRO A 54 -26.82 36.92 -34.36
N THR A 55 -26.14 37.36 -33.35
CA THR A 55 -24.71 37.71 -33.39
C THR A 55 -23.79 36.57 -32.97
N GLN A 56 -24.33 35.38 -32.62
CA GLN A 56 -23.57 34.23 -32.12
C GLN A 56 -23.91 33.00 -32.96
N ASP A 57 -22.90 32.27 -33.34
CA ASP A 57 -23.00 31.04 -34.12
C ASP A 57 -22.46 29.79 -33.40
N THR A 58 -21.81 29.97 -32.25
CA THR A 58 -21.11 28.89 -31.54
C THR A 58 -21.65 28.73 -30.12
N LEU A 59 -22.08 27.50 -29.79
CA LEU A 59 -22.42 27.09 -28.42
C LEU A 59 -21.18 26.53 -27.74
N LYS A 60 -20.99 26.92 -26.51
CA LYS A 60 -20.08 26.25 -25.56
C LYS A 60 -20.94 25.34 -24.67
N VAL A 61 -20.61 24.06 -24.62
CA VAL A 61 -21.27 23.10 -23.72
C VAL A 61 -20.25 22.59 -22.74
N SER A 62 -20.53 22.69 -21.46
CA SER A 62 -19.65 22.27 -20.38
C SER A 62 -20.40 21.41 -19.36
N PHE A 63 -19.70 20.42 -18.83
CA PHE A 63 -20.18 19.57 -17.76
C PHE A 63 -19.01 19.17 -16.87
N ILE A 64 -19.23 19.07 -15.57
CA ILE A 64 -18.17 18.73 -14.62
C ILE A 64 -17.61 17.34 -14.96
N GLY A 65 -16.29 17.24 -15.17
CA GLY A 65 -15.62 15.99 -15.54
C GLY A 65 -15.54 15.74 -17.05
N PHE A 66 -15.90 16.72 -17.89
CA PHE A 66 -15.84 16.61 -19.35
C PHE A 66 -15.12 17.78 -19.98
N GLU A 67 -14.49 17.56 -21.14
CA GLU A 67 -13.91 18.64 -21.97
C GLU A 67 -15.01 19.54 -22.48
N ASP A 68 -14.76 20.86 -22.48
CA ASP A 68 -15.68 21.83 -23.03
C ASP A 68 -15.83 21.60 -24.56
N ALA A 69 -17.05 21.39 -25.03
CA ALA A 69 -17.32 21.27 -26.45
C ALA A 69 -17.78 22.62 -27.06
N PHE A 70 -17.21 22.97 -28.22
CA PHE A 70 -17.63 24.13 -28.99
C PHE A 70 -18.32 23.67 -30.28
N VAL A 71 -19.60 24.01 -30.43
CA VAL A 71 -20.42 23.55 -31.55
C VAL A 71 -20.95 24.73 -32.36
N VAL A 72 -20.58 24.78 -33.64
CA VAL A 72 -21.07 25.82 -34.56
C VAL A 72 -22.48 25.47 -35.02
N VAL A 73 -23.45 26.32 -34.69
CA VAL A 73 -24.86 26.18 -35.04
C VAL A 73 -25.11 26.88 -36.38
N LYS A 74 -25.07 26.14 -37.49
CA LYS A 74 -25.38 26.70 -38.79
C LYS A 74 -26.91 26.85 -38.95
N ASN A 75 -27.57 25.97 -39.63
CA ASN A 75 -29.02 26.02 -39.86
C ASN A 75 -29.81 24.90 -39.14
N ASN A 76 -29.13 24.09 -38.34
CA ASN A 76 -29.73 22.92 -37.70
C ASN A 76 -30.52 23.32 -36.46
N VAL A 77 -31.70 22.77 -36.31
CA VAL A 77 -32.63 23.02 -35.23
C VAL A 77 -32.44 21.97 -34.11
N ASP A 78 -31.96 20.76 -34.46
CA ASP A 78 -31.67 19.68 -33.54
C ASP A 78 -30.20 19.28 -33.58
N LEU A 79 -29.53 19.28 -32.43
CA LEU A 79 -28.12 18.99 -32.29
C LEU A 79 -27.90 17.77 -31.38
N THR A 80 -26.99 16.89 -31.78
CA THR A 80 -26.43 15.89 -30.86
C THR A 80 -25.01 16.30 -30.54
N ILE A 81 -24.75 16.59 -29.26
CA ILE A 81 -23.45 17.06 -28.79
C ILE A 81 -22.84 15.96 -27.96
N LEU A 82 -21.65 15.51 -28.35
CA LEU A 82 -20.90 14.51 -27.64
C LEU A 82 -19.81 15.20 -26.81
N LEU A 83 -19.89 15.10 -25.48
CA LEU A 83 -18.83 15.52 -24.59
C LEU A 83 -17.87 14.36 -24.36
N LYS A 84 -16.58 14.65 -24.52
CA LYS A 84 -15.52 13.71 -24.17
C LYS A 84 -15.23 13.86 -22.68
N GLY A 85 -15.24 12.76 -21.93
CA GLY A 85 -14.77 12.76 -20.55
C GLY A 85 -13.33 13.31 -20.53
N LEU A 86 -13.03 14.21 -19.59
CA LEU A 86 -11.66 14.55 -19.30
C LEU A 86 -10.95 13.25 -18.91
N ASP A 87 -9.90 12.87 -19.63
CA ASP A 87 -8.98 11.83 -19.20
C ASP A 87 -8.24 12.31 -17.94
N MET A 88 -9.01 12.35 -16.84
CA MET A 88 -8.46 12.59 -15.51
C MET A 88 -7.83 11.29 -15.00
N GLU A 89 -6.78 10.83 -15.65
CA GLU A 89 -5.96 9.73 -15.12
C GLU A 89 -5.36 10.04 -13.73
N ARG A 90 -5.69 11.21 -13.15
CA ARG A 90 -5.19 11.63 -11.82
C ARG A 90 -6.18 12.26 -10.87
N LEU A 91 -7.47 12.45 -11.22
CA LEU A 91 -8.41 13.08 -10.32
C LEU A 91 -9.77 12.40 -10.31
N ASN A 92 -10.10 11.84 -9.15
CA ASN A 92 -11.44 11.54 -8.67
C ASN A 92 -12.20 10.34 -9.23
N ILE A 93 -11.75 9.15 -8.88
CA ILE A 93 -12.63 7.99 -8.73
C ILE A 93 -13.06 7.87 -7.24
N TYR A 94 -13.44 8.97 -6.60
CA TYR A 94 -13.72 8.94 -5.16
C TYR A 94 -15.18 8.63 -4.80
N ASP A 95 -16.15 8.72 -5.69
CA ASP A 95 -17.56 8.75 -5.27
C ASP A 95 -18.48 7.62 -5.78
N GLN A 96 -18.05 6.75 -6.68
CA GLN A 96 -18.94 5.71 -7.23
C GLN A 96 -18.45 4.27 -7.08
N HIS A 97 -17.29 4.04 -6.47
CA HIS A 97 -16.71 2.71 -6.37
C HIS A 97 -16.73 2.22 -4.92
N GLY A 98 -16.80 0.90 -4.73
CA GLY A 98 -16.72 0.24 -3.43
C GLY A 98 -15.43 0.61 -2.69
N THR A 99 -15.31 0.22 -1.45
CA THR A 99 -14.21 0.60 -0.56
C THR A 99 -12.85 0.01 -0.93
N GLN A 100 -12.85 -1.05 -1.73
CA GLN A 100 -11.66 -1.58 -2.42
C GLN A 100 -11.97 -1.79 -3.90
N HIS A 101 -11.01 -1.44 -4.76
CA HIS A 101 -11.13 -1.60 -6.21
C HIS A 101 -10.11 -2.59 -6.71
N MET A 102 -10.61 -3.64 -7.37
CA MET A 102 -9.79 -4.49 -8.21
C MET A 102 -9.69 -3.82 -9.58
N HIS A 103 -8.47 -3.47 -9.98
CA HIS A 103 -8.25 -2.76 -11.24
C HIS A 103 -8.28 -3.74 -12.42
N GLY A 104 -9.47 -3.95 -13.00
CA GLY A 104 -9.62 -4.69 -14.26
C GLY A 104 -8.89 -4.00 -15.42
N LYS A 105 -8.90 -2.68 -15.46
CA LYS A 105 -8.41 -1.87 -16.60
C LYS A 105 -6.93 -1.53 -16.59
N ASP A 106 -6.25 -1.49 -15.44
CA ASP A 106 -4.81 -1.21 -15.35
C ASP A 106 -4.00 -2.50 -15.39
N PRO A 107 -3.05 -2.70 -16.32
CA PRO A 107 -2.26 -3.93 -16.41
C PRO A 107 -1.27 -4.11 -15.25
N GLN A 108 -0.80 -3.04 -14.60
CA GLN A 108 0.16 -3.12 -13.50
C GLN A 108 -0.50 -3.14 -12.12
N LEU A 109 -1.58 -2.39 -11.95
CA LEU A 109 -2.25 -2.25 -10.67
C LEU A 109 -3.23 -3.40 -10.44
N PHE A 110 -3.11 -4.04 -9.28
CA PHE A 110 -4.00 -5.13 -8.89
C PHE A 110 -5.19 -4.61 -8.08
N GLN A 111 -4.94 -3.79 -7.07
CA GLN A 111 -5.95 -3.35 -6.12
C GLN A 111 -5.61 -1.99 -5.51
N THR A 112 -6.62 -1.17 -5.27
CA THR A 112 -6.52 0.03 -4.42
C THR A 112 -7.39 -0.13 -3.19
N VAL A 113 -6.82 0.12 -2.02
CA VAL A 113 -7.50 0.19 -0.71
C VAL A 113 -7.70 1.66 -0.40
N THR A 114 -8.95 2.12 -0.35
CA THR A 114 -9.28 3.54 -0.12
C THR A 114 -9.41 3.87 1.36
N GLU A 115 -9.42 5.16 1.73
CA GLU A 115 -9.69 5.63 3.09
C GLU A 115 -10.99 5.03 3.67
N LYS A 116 -12.04 4.88 2.86
CA LYS A 116 -13.32 4.26 3.29
C LYS A 116 -13.12 2.82 3.76
N GLU A 117 -12.24 2.06 3.11
CA GLU A 117 -11.91 0.70 3.55
C GLU A 117 -11.11 0.72 4.84
N LEU A 118 -10.12 1.62 4.95
CA LEU A 118 -9.31 1.77 6.16
C LEU A 118 -10.13 2.17 7.39
N CYS A 119 -11.28 2.82 7.19
CA CYS A 119 -12.20 3.18 8.25
C CYS A 119 -13.07 2.03 8.76
N LYS A 120 -13.12 0.86 8.09
CA LYS A 120 -13.89 -0.33 8.54
C LYS A 120 -13.27 -1.04 9.75
N ALA A 121 -12.02 -0.78 10.05
CA ALA A 121 -11.32 -1.23 11.25
C ALA A 121 -10.54 -0.05 11.84
N ALA A 122 -10.10 -0.16 13.09
CA ALA A 122 -9.18 0.82 13.66
C ALA A 122 -7.78 0.57 13.12
N CYS A 123 -7.50 1.08 11.92
CA CYS A 123 -6.17 1.01 11.32
C CYS A 123 -5.27 2.06 11.96
N CYS A 124 -4.53 1.66 12.99
CA CYS A 124 -3.63 2.55 13.70
C CYS A 124 -2.35 2.84 12.89
N ASN A 125 -1.90 1.86 12.09
CA ASN A 125 -0.73 1.99 11.22
C ASN A 125 -0.88 1.18 9.92
N LEU A 126 0.09 1.30 9.01
CA LEU A 126 0.05 0.62 7.71
C LEU A 126 -0.02 -0.91 7.85
N SER A 127 0.66 -1.53 8.82
CA SER A 127 0.61 -2.99 8.98
C SER A 127 -0.80 -3.50 9.35
N GLU A 128 -1.54 -2.73 10.13
CA GLU A 128 -2.93 -3.00 10.52
C GLU A 128 -3.92 -2.68 9.39
N SER A 129 -3.54 -1.79 8.46
CA SER A 129 -4.36 -1.45 7.29
C SER A 129 -4.65 -2.64 6.37
N PHE A 130 -3.88 -3.71 6.47
CA PHE A 130 -4.09 -4.95 5.71
C PHE A 130 -5.00 -5.97 6.42
N GLU A 131 -5.53 -5.65 7.61
CA GLU A 131 -6.43 -6.55 8.33
C GLU A 131 -7.74 -6.84 7.58
N THR A 132 -8.20 -5.92 6.74
CA THR A 132 -9.38 -6.08 5.87
C THR A 132 -9.00 -6.45 4.43
N ASN A 133 -7.74 -6.82 4.16
CA ASN A 133 -7.24 -7.16 2.83
C ASN A 133 -7.04 -8.67 2.67
N ALA A 134 -7.42 -9.21 1.51
CA ALA A 134 -7.27 -10.64 1.20
C ALA A 134 -5.90 -10.99 0.61
N SER A 135 -5.22 -10.02 -0.01
CA SER A 135 -4.01 -10.22 -0.82
C SER A 135 -2.71 -10.05 -0.03
N VAL A 136 -2.76 -9.23 1.03
CA VAL A 136 -1.62 -8.95 1.91
C VAL A 136 -1.96 -9.37 3.32
N ASP A 137 -1.07 -10.11 3.97
CA ASP A 137 -1.26 -10.60 5.33
C ASP A 137 -0.41 -9.83 6.33
N GLY A 138 -0.99 -9.37 7.41
CA GLY A 138 -0.25 -8.95 8.60
C GLY A 138 0.10 -10.16 9.48
N SER A 139 1.33 -10.22 9.98
CA SER A 139 1.79 -11.20 10.97
C SER A 139 2.79 -10.56 11.92
N TYR A 140 2.97 -11.16 13.11
CA TYR A 140 4.02 -10.73 14.03
C TYR A 140 5.36 -11.32 13.62
N THR A 141 6.45 -10.60 13.87
CA THR A 141 7.83 -11.12 13.68
C THR A 141 8.25 -12.00 14.83
N ASP A 142 7.76 -11.70 16.05
CA ASP A 142 8.10 -12.37 17.30
C ASP A 142 7.03 -12.10 18.37
N GLY A 143 7.15 -12.77 19.50
CA GLY A 143 6.20 -12.73 20.61
C GLY A 143 6.44 -11.64 21.64
N ILE A 144 7.43 -10.79 21.52
CA ILE A 144 7.81 -9.81 22.54
C ILE A 144 7.79 -8.37 22.01
N THR A 145 8.37 -8.14 20.80
CA THR A 145 8.60 -6.77 20.32
C THR A 145 7.35 -6.09 19.77
N GLY A 146 6.27 -6.84 19.56
CA GLY A 146 5.05 -6.33 18.92
C GLY A 146 5.23 -5.91 17.46
N THR A 147 6.41 -6.16 16.89
CA THR A 147 6.72 -5.79 15.52
C THR A 147 5.91 -6.63 14.55
N ARG A 148 5.22 -5.95 13.65
CA ARG A 148 4.43 -6.59 12.58
C ARG A 148 5.17 -6.56 11.26
N GLN A 149 5.00 -7.61 10.48
CA GLN A 149 5.42 -7.70 9.10
C GLN A 149 4.23 -8.05 8.22
N ILE A 150 4.39 -7.87 6.92
CA ILE A 150 3.41 -8.33 5.93
C ILE A 150 3.95 -9.55 5.19
N LYS A 151 3.03 -10.31 4.59
CA LYS A 151 3.35 -11.36 3.63
C LYS A 151 2.55 -11.12 2.36
N MET A 152 3.22 -11.27 1.21
CA MET A 152 2.63 -11.10 -0.11
C MET A 152 3.08 -12.23 -1.02
N LEU A 153 2.14 -12.87 -1.74
CA LEU A 153 2.41 -14.06 -2.55
C LEU A 153 3.11 -15.18 -1.74
N GLY A 154 2.77 -15.30 -0.45
CA GLY A 154 3.37 -16.28 0.46
C GLY A 154 4.82 -16.00 0.87
N LEU A 155 5.37 -14.85 0.50
CA LEU A 155 6.73 -14.41 0.82
C LEU A 155 6.68 -13.27 1.85
N ASP A 156 7.75 -13.15 2.65
CA ASP A 156 7.89 -12.08 3.64
C ASP A 156 7.90 -10.70 2.97
N GLY A 157 7.43 -9.69 3.69
CA GLY A 157 7.30 -8.30 3.21
C GLY A 157 8.59 -7.66 2.72
N LYS A 158 9.75 -8.17 3.12
CA LYS A 158 11.06 -7.74 2.59
C LYS A 158 11.20 -7.94 1.07
N TYR A 159 10.39 -8.80 0.47
CA TYR A 159 10.34 -9.05 -0.97
C TYR A 159 9.33 -8.16 -1.72
N ALA A 160 8.53 -7.38 -1.01
CA ALA A 160 7.69 -6.33 -1.58
C ALA A 160 8.42 -4.98 -1.54
N GLN A 161 8.34 -4.21 -2.61
CA GLN A 161 8.84 -2.83 -2.63
C GLN A 161 7.80 -1.92 -1.99
N LEU A 162 8.15 -1.35 -0.85
CA LEU A 162 7.28 -0.47 -0.08
C LEU A 162 7.62 1.00 -0.37
N MET A 163 6.60 1.79 -0.70
CA MET A 163 6.75 3.19 -1.12
C MET A 163 5.79 4.09 -0.36
N GLY A 164 6.23 5.31 -0.10
CA GLY A 164 5.38 6.44 0.30
C GLY A 164 5.40 7.49 -0.80
N ASP A 165 4.24 7.89 -1.29
CA ASP A 165 4.08 8.88 -2.37
C ASP A 165 4.98 8.60 -3.60
N ASN A 166 5.05 7.32 -4.03
CA ASN A 166 5.89 6.81 -5.12
C ASN A 166 7.41 6.90 -4.87
N ILE A 167 7.86 7.09 -3.63
CA ILE A 167 9.26 7.05 -3.24
C ILE A 167 9.52 5.76 -2.44
N PRO A 168 10.46 4.87 -2.85
CA PRO A 168 10.83 3.68 -2.09
C PRO A 168 11.63 4.06 -0.83
N ASN A 169 10.95 4.48 0.22
CA ASN A 169 11.55 4.98 1.45
C ASN A 169 11.46 4.00 2.63
N MET A 170 10.77 2.85 2.46
CA MET A 170 10.68 1.76 3.44
C MET A 170 11.57 0.59 2.99
N ARG A 171 12.89 0.78 3.04
CA ARG A 171 13.91 -0.18 2.59
C ARG A 171 15.09 -0.25 3.59
N GLY A 172 15.97 -1.23 3.40
CA GLY A 172 17.15 -1.38 4.24
C GLY A 172 16.81 -1.71 5.70
N LEU A 173 17.29 -0.92 6.65
CA LEU A 173 17.06 -1.15 8.08
C LEU A 173 15.61 -0.96 8.52
N ASN A 174 14.77 -0.33 7.69
CA ASN A 174 13.38 -0.08 8.05
C ASN A 174 12.36 -0.93 7.26
N THR A 175 12.79 -1.91 6.49
CA THR A 175 11.90 -2.73 5.66
C THR A 175 10.76 -3.37 6.46
N VAL A 176 11.02 -3.80 7.69
CA VAL A 176 10.01 -4.38 8.58
C VAL A 176 9.38 -3.30 9.46
N TYR A 177 10.18 -2.53 10.18
CA TYR A 177 9.68 -1.51 11.12
C TYR A 177 8.89 -0.39 10.45
N GLY A 178 9.24 -0.02 9.21
CA GLY A 178 8.58 1.05 8.46
C GLY A 178 7.08 0.89 8.27
N LEU A 179 6.58 -0.34 8.33
CA LEU A 179 5.14 -0.62 8.29
C LEU A 179 4.39 -0.08 9.52
N GLY A 180 5.03 -0.11 10.70
CA GLY A 180 4.46 0.45 11.93
C GLY A 180 4.47 1.98 11.96
N TRP A 181 5.32 2.63 11.18
CA TRP A 181 5.58 4.07 11.26
C TRP A 181 4.72 4.95 10.35
N VAL A 182 3.86 4.36 9.55
CA VAL A 182 2.89 5.11 8.74
C VAL A 182 1.56 5.10 9.46
N PRO A 183 1.13 6.21 10.08
CA PRO A 183 -0.14 6.28 10.77
C PRO A 183 -1.32 6.05 9.81
N GLY A 184 -2.21 5.12 10.14
CA GLY A 184 -3.37 4.79 9.31
C GLY A 184 -4.24 6.01 8.94
N PRO A 185 -4.54 6.92 9.90
CA PRO A 185 -5.30 8.14 9.63
C PRO A 185 -4.66 9.13 8.65
N TRP A 186 -3.36 9.01 8.34
CA TRP A 186 -2.66 9.84 7.34
C TRP A 186 -2.80 9.28 5.92
N ILE A 187 -3.24 8.04 5.79
CA ILE A 187 -3.32 7.34 4.51
C ILE A 187 -4.58 7.77 3.76
N ARG A 188 -4.41 8.23 2.52
CA ARG A 188 -5.48 8.48 1.56
C ARG A 188 -5.88 7.17 0.86
N GLU A 189 -4.87 6.45 0.35
CA GLU A 189 -5.06 5.19 -0.34
C GLU A 189 -3.79 4.34 -0.33
N ILE A 190 -3.96 3.04 -0.53
CA ILE A 190 -2.85 2.09 -0.71
C ILE A 190 -3.03 1.40 -2.06
N ALA A 191 -2.09 1.61 -2.97
CA ALA A 191 -2.05 0.93 -4.26
C ALA A 191 -1.19 -0.34 -4.15
N ILE A 192 -1.74 -1.47 -4.56
CA ILE A 192 -1.09 -2.78 -4.47
C ILE A 192 -0.93 -3.35 -5.88
N SER A 193 0.31 -3.66 -6.26
CA SER A 193 0.66 -4.41 -7.47
C SER A 193 1.26 -5.75 -7.06
N LYS A 194 0.67 -6.86 -7.49
CA LYS A 194 1.23 -8.20 -7.27
C LYS A 194 2.27 -8.52 -8.34
N GLY A 195 3.29 -9.29 -7.99
CA GLY A 195 4.36 -9.69 -8.92
C GLY A 195 5.41 -8.61 -9.12
N ALA A 196 5.96 -8.48 -10.31
CA ALA A 196 7.14 -7.65 -10.54
C ALA A 196 6.89 -6.11 -10.48
N GLY A 197 5.65 -5.63 -10.71
CA GLY A 197 5.30 -4.20 -10.71
C GLY A 197 5.98 -3.38 -11.82
N SER A 198 5.88 -2.03 -11.76
CA SER A 198 6.58 -1.12 -12.70
C SER A 198 8.09 -1.11 -12.49
N VAL A 199 8.87 -0.87 -13.56
CA VAL A 199 10.33 -0.69 -13.47
C VAL A 199 10.72 0.70 -12.95
N LEU A 200 9.85 1.71 -13.03
CA LEU A 200 10.19 3.09 -12.74
C LEU A 200 10.60 3.35 -11.28
N PRO A 201 9.96 2.76 -10.24
CA PRO A 201 10.35 3.00 -8.87
C PRO A 201 11.67 2.34 -8.47
N GLY A 202 12.07 1.23 -9.10
CA GLY A 202 13.31 0.53 -8.75
C GLY A 202 13.30 -0.96 -9.10
N TYR A 203 14.41 -1.63 -8.76
CA TYR A 203 14.59 -3.07 -9.01
C TYR A 203 14.09 -3.97 -7.88
N GLU A 204 13.72 -3.42 -6.72
CA GLU A 204 13.49 -4.17 -5.47
C GLU A 204 12.08 -4.81 -5.34
N SER A 205 11.37 -5.03 -6.43
CA SER A 205 10.07 -5.68 -6.43
C SER A 205 10.20 -7.15 -6.85
N ILE A 206 10.18 -8.07 -5.89
CA ILE A 206 10.15 -9.53 -6.12
C ILE A 206 8.72 -10.06 -6.01
N ALA A 207 8.04 -9.78 -4.91
CA ALA A 207 6.67 -10.23 -4.66
C ALA A 207 5.61 -9.22 -5.09
N GLY A 208 5.97 -7.93 -5.16
CA GLY A 208 5.06 -6.87 -5.56
C GLY A 208 5.51 -5.49 -5.14
N GLN A 209 4.64 -4.50 -5.41
CA GLN A 209 4.83 -3.12 -5.00
C GLN A 209 3.61 -2.66 -4.20
N ILE A 210 3.86 -1.97 -3.11
CA ILE A 210 2.83 -1.33 -2.29
C ILE A 210 3.19 0.14 -2.18
N ASN A 211 2.33 1.01 -2.71
CA ASN A 211 2.50 2.45 -2.61
C ASN A 211 1.42 3.04 -1.71
N VAL A 212 1.86 3.76 -0.69
CA VAL A 212 1.00 4.49 0.23
C VAL A 212 0.96 5.94 -0.21
N ALA A 213 -0.22 6.42 -0.59
CA ALA A 213 -0.44 7.83 -0.83
C ALA A 213 -0.94 8.48 0.47
N HIS A 214 -0.24 9.51 0.93
CA HIS A 214 -0.67 10.28 2.08
C HIS A 214 -1.81 11.26 1.71
N LYS A 215 -2.56 11.68 2.71
CA LYS A 215 -3.44 12.84 2.58
C LYS A 215 -2.61 14.06 2.18
N GLY A 216 -3.22 14.98 1.48
CA GLY A 216 -2.51 16.13 0.92
C GLY A 216 -3.45 17.25 0.49
N PRO A 217 -3.02 18.10 -0.43
CA PRO A 217 -3.78 19.29 -0.87
C PRO A 217 -5.16 18.98 -1.44
N GLU A 218 -5.39 17.75 -1.93
CA GLU A 218 -6.69 17.33 -2.47
C GLU A 218 -7.74 17.06 -1.39
N MET A 219 -7.38 17.10 -0.10
CA MET A 219 -8.35 16.95 0.98
C MET A 219 -9.40 18.05 0.92
N LYS A 220 -10.67 17.67 1.11
CA LYS A 220 -11.78 18.63 1.25
C LYS A 220 -11.79 19.27 2.64
N GLU A 221 -11.24 18.59 3.63
CA GLU A 221 -11.25 19.07 5.01
C GLU A 221 -10.06 19.99 5.30
N LYS A 222 -10.32 21.13 5.91
CA LYS A 222 -9.28 22.05 6.44
C LYS A 222 -8.56 21.47 7.65
N PHE A 223 -9.26 20.65 8.43
CA PHE A 223 -8.70 20.00 9.61
C PHE A 223 -9.33 18.64 9.84
N PHE A 224 -8.49 17.67 10.14
CA PHE A 224 -8.88 16.32 10.52
C PHE A 224 -8.23 15.93 11.85
N LEU A 225 -9.02 15.37 12.76
CA LEU A 225 -8.58 14.81 14.04
C LEU A 225 -9.06 13.37 14.15
N ASN A 226 -8.16 12.48 14.55
CA ASN A 226 -8.51 11.12 14.99
C ASN A 226 -7.96 10.88 16.39
N ALA A 227 -8.83 10.46 17.30
CA ALA A 227 -8.47 10.01 18.65
C ALA A 227 -8.90 8.55 18.84
N TYR A 228 -8.03 7.73 19.41
CA TYR A 228 -8.25 6.31 19.63
C TYR A 228 -7.84 5.92 21.05
N ALA A 229 -8.59 4.99 21.66
CA ALA A 229 -8.25 4.36 22.91
C ALA A 229 -8.66 2.87 22.91
N GLY A 230 -7.74 2.00 23.29
CA GLY A 230 -7.93 0.55 23.39
C GLY A 230 -7.74 0.02 24.81
N ASN A 231 -8.45 -1.06 25.13
CA ASN A 231 -8.37 -1.70 26.44
C ASN A 231 -7.00 -2.35 26.73
N GLN A 232 -6.17 -2.52 25.69
CA GLN A 232 -4.78 -2.96 25.83
C GLN A 232 -3.82 -1.86 26.33
N GLY A 233 -4.35 -0.65 26.64
CA GLY A 233 -3.56 0.48 27.10
C GLY A 233 -2.92 1.31 25.99
N ARG A 234 -3.37 1.17 24.74
CA ARG A 234 -2.94 1.96 23.60
C ARG A 234 -3.85 3.17 23.42
N TYR A 235 -3.24 4.35 23.27
CA TYR A 235 -3.88 5.63 23.01
C TYR A 235 -3.20 6.29 21.84
N GLU A 236 -3.98 6.89 20.94
CA GLU A 236 -3.44 7.61 19.78
C GLU A 236 -4.18 8.91 19.53
N LEU A 237 -3.41 9.87 19.05
CA LEU A 237 -3.90 11.14 18.57
C LEU A 237 -3.25 11.47 17.22
N ASN A 238 -4.07 11.70 16.21
CA ASN A 238 -3.64 12.07 14.88
C ASN A 238 -4.29 13.37 14.47
N THR A 239 -3.52 14.27 13.86
CA THR A 239 -4.07 15.49 13.25
C THR A 239 -3.52 15.67 11.84
N VAL A 240 -4.35 16.23 10.98
CA VAL A 240 -3.96 16.72 9.64
C VAL A 240 -4.59 18.08 9.46
N SER A 241 -3.83 19.08 9.06
CA SER A 241 -4.32 20.42 8.82
C SER A 241 -3.84 20.92 7.47
N ARG A 242 -4.77 21.36 6.63
CA ARG A 242 -4.52 21.89 5.29
C ARG A 242 -4.65 23.41 5.30
N HIS A 243 -3.77 24.06 4.56
CA HIS A 243 -3.71 25.50 4.40
C HIS A 243 -3.45 25.84 2.93
N GLU A 244 -4.00 26.97 2.51
CA GLU A 244 -3.85 27.54 1.18
C GLU A 244 -3.27 28.94 1.28
N ALA A 245 -2.33 29.27 0.42
CA ALA A 245 -1.76 30.60 0.28
C ALA A 245 -1.83 31.02 -1.19
N GLY A 246 -3.00 31.51 -1.59
CA GLY A 246 -3.35 31.78 -2.98
C GLY A 246 -3.78 30.51 -3.75
N GLU A 247 -3.92 30.62 -5.07
CA GLU A 247 -4.45 29.56 -5.92
C GLU A 247 -3.42 28.45 -6.22
N HIS A 248 -2.13 28.75 -6.07
CA HIS A 248 -1.04 27.90 -6.55
C HIS A 248 -0.21 27.25 -5.44
N PHE A 249 -0.34 27.66 -4.20
CA PHE A 249 0.47 27.15 -3.10
C PHE A 249 -0.41 26.60 -1.99
N HIS A 250 -0.22 25.31 -1.71
CA HIS A 250 -0.90 24.58 -0.64
C HIS A 250 0.16 23.96 0.27
N TRP A 251 -0.14 23.92 1.56
CA TRP A 251 0.70 23.22 2.51
C TRP A 251 -0.16 22.56 3.58
N ASP A 252 0.34 21.45 4.09
CA ASP A 252 -0.31 20.71 5.17
C ASP A 252 0.71 20.23 6.19
N TRP A 253 0.24 20.04 7.41
CA TRP A 253 1.01 19.39 8.43
C TRP A 253 0.21 18.25 9.06
N MET A 254 0.93 17.19 9.41
CA MET A 254 0.39 15.99 10.03
C MET A 254 1.15 15.71 11.31
N THR A 255 0.45 15.38 12.39
CA THR A 255 1.07 14.90 13.63
C THR A 255 0.44 13.61 14.08
N HIS A 256 1.26 12.74 14.65
CA HIS A 256 0.85 11.50 15.27
C HIS A 256 1.57 11.34 16.59
N TYR A 257 0.82 10.99 17.62
CA TYR A 257 1.32 10.52 18.89
C TYR A 257 0.61 9.24 19.26
N ALA A 258 1.37 8.20 19.59
CA ALA A 258 0.83 6.97 20.16
C ALA A 258 1.56 6.63 21.45
N LYS A 259 0.81 6.13 22.42
CA LYS A 259 1.33 5.63 23.70
C LYS A 259 0.74 4.26 23.99
N ASN A 260 1.58 3.32 24.33
CA ASN A 260 1.15 2.07 24.94
C ASN A 260 1.72 1.97 26.35
N ASN A 261 0.85 1.89 27.36
CA ASN A 261 1.23 1.74 28.77
C ASN A 261 0.68 0.46 29.39
N GLY A 262 0.04 -0.40 28.60
CA GLY A 262 -0.53 -1.66 29.07
C GLY A 262 0.55 -2.71 29.32
N ARG A 263 0.62 -3.21 30.56
CA ARG A 263 1.52 -4.30 30.95
C ARG A 263 0.72 -5.58 31.14
N PHE A 264 0.32 -6.18 30.04
CA PHE A 264 -0.54 -7.37 30.01
C PHE A 264 0.23 -8.61 29.57
N ASP A 265 -0.12 -9.74 30.17
CA ASP A 265 0.34 -11.09 29.86
C ASP A 265 -0.91 -11.98 29.85
N MET A 266 -1.68 -11.85 28.74
CA MET A 266 -2.99 -12.49 28.62
C MET A 266 -2.89 -13.96 28.26
N ASN A 267 -1.76 -14.38 27.67
CA ASN A 267 -1.46 -15.78 27.35
C ASN A 267 -0.74 -16.51 28.48
N HIS A 268 -0.32 -15.80 29.55
CA HIS A 268 0.35 -16.33 30.74
C HIS A 268 1.68 -17.04 30.44
N ASP A 269 2.45 -16.52 29.49
CA ASP A 269 3.79 -17.04 29.20
C ASP A 269 4.91 -16.30 29.94
N GLY A 270 4.57 -15.28 30.76
CA GLY A 270 5.50 -14.51 31.59
C GLY A 270 6.03 -13.24 30.91
N PHE A 271 5.67 -12.99 29.67
CA PHE A 271 6.14 -11.85 28.89
C PHE A 271 4.99 -10.86 28.60
N LEU A 272 5.37 -9.64 28.27
CA LEU A 272 4.39 -8.64 27.83
C LEU A 272 3.87 -9.00 26.44
N ASP A 273 2.56 -9.08 26.26
CA ASP A 273 1.92 -9.32 24.95
C ASP A 273 2.19 -8.20 23.93
N ASN A 274 2.36 -6.97 24.43
CA ASN A 274 2.71 -5.80 23.64
C ASN A 274 3.77 -4.97 24.39
N PRO A 275 4.75 -4.39 23.67
CA PRO A 275 5.73 -3.50 24.30
C PRO A 275 5.05 -2.23 24.84
N VAL A 276 5.61 -1.67 25.92
CA VAL A 276 5.23 -0.35 26.42
C VAL A 276 6.12 0.72 25.82
N GLY A 277 5.55 1.89 25.49
CA GLY A 277 6.35 2.94 24.89
C GLY A 277 5.56 4.07 24.25
N ASP A 278 6.30 4.93 23.57
CA ASP A 278 5.79 6.13 22.94
C ASP A 278 6.26 6.20 21.47
N GLU A 279 5.39 6.70 20.61
CA GLU A 279 5.70 7.00 19.21
C GLU A 279 5.31 8.44 18.89
N TYR A 280 6.23 9.16 18.26
CA TYR A 280 6.04 10.53 17.77
C TYR A 280 6.34 10.57 16.28
N ASN A 281 5.43 11.11 15.48
CA ASN A 281 5.63 11.28 14.05
C ASN A 281 5.07 12.63 13.61
N GLY A 282 5.81 13.34 12.78
CA GLY A 282 5.43 14.63 12.24
C GLY A 282 5.83 14.75 10.77
N ARG A 283 4.93 15.30 9.95
CA ARG A 283 5.18 15.60 8.54
C ARG A 283 4.71 16.99 8.21
N LEU A 284 5.54 17.74 7.49
CA LEU A 284 5.18 18.97 6.80
C LEU A 284 5.28 18.70 5.30
N HIS A 285 4.25 19.08 4.57
CA HIS A 285 4.18 18.90 3.13
C HIS A 285 3.74 20.23 2.48
N ALA A 286 4.27 20.51 1.29
CA ALA A 286 3.94 21.68 0.50
C ALA A 286 3.82 21.30 -0.98
N ALA A 287 2.77 21.76 -1.62
CA ALA A 287 2.53 21.62 -3.05
C ALA A 287 2.46 22.97 -3.72
N LEU A 288 3.13 23.09 -4.86
CA LEU A 288 3.14 24.28 -5.71
C LEU A 288 2.73 23.89 -7.11
N ASN A 289 1.63 24.45 -7.60
CA ASN A 289 1.13 24.22 -8.95
C ASN A 289 1.02 25.58 -9.65
N ASN A 290 1.45 25.69 -10.89
CA ASN A 290 1.29 26.93 -11.65
C ASN A 290 0.66 26.67 -13.02
N ASP A 291 0.14 27.74 -13.62
CA ASP A 291 -0.54 27.68 -14.93
C ASP A 291 0.41 27.37 -16.09
N ASN A 292 1.73 27.38 -15.86
CA ASN A 292 2.74 27.08 -16.88
C ASN A 292 3.14 25.58 -16.87
N GLY A 293 2.29 24.69 -16.35
CA GLY A 293 2.51 23.26 -16.32
C GLY A 293 3.52 22.78 -15.27
N PHE A 294 4.04 23.65 -14.39
CA PHE A 294 4.93 23.24 -13.30
C PHE A 294 4.15 22.73 -12.10
N ASN A 295 4.58 21.58 -11.55
CA ASN A 295 4.06 20.99 -10.32
C ASN A 295 5.22 20.65 -9.40
N GLY A 296 5.22 21.18 -8.19
CA GLY A 296 6.19 20.89 -7.14
C GLY A 296 5.52 20.23 -5.93
N ASP A 297 6.17 19.24 -5.34
CA ASP A 297 5.70 18.49 -4.17
C ASP A 297 6.90 18.26 -3.24
N TYR A 298 6.83 18.82 -2.04
CA TYR A 298 7.96 18.87 -1.09
C TYR A 298 7.51 18.39 0.27
N SER A 299 8.28 17.50 0.89
CA SER A 299 7.94 17.07 2.25
C SER A 299 9.17 16.88 3.13
N ILE A 300 8.98 17.10 4.42
CA ILE A 300 9.88 16.70 5.49
C ILE A 300 9.10 15.92 6.54
N GLN A 301 9.64 14.81 6.96
CA GLN A 301 9.04 13.95 7.99
C GLN A 301 10.08 13.57 9.02
N GLY A 302 9.67 13.53 10.29
CA GLY A 302 10.47 13.05 11.40
C GLY A 302 9.69 12.07 12.27
N LEU A 303 10.37 11.01 12.72
CA LEU A 303 9.80 9.94 13.53
C LEU A 303 10.72 9.60 14.69
N GLN A 304 10.13 9.35 15.85
CA GLN A 304 10.77 8.74 17.00
C GLN A 304 9.87 7.65 17.57
N TYR A 305 10.45 6.46 17.77
CA TYR A 305 9.79 5.28 18.32
C TYR A 305 10.62 4.74 19.47
N LEU A 306 10.04 4.69 20.66
CA LEU A 306 10.70 4.32 21.92
C LEU A 306 9.89 3.23 22.59
N ASN A 307 10.35 1.98 22.51
CA ASN A 307 9.63 0.85 23.06
C ASN A 307 10.49 -0.01 23.98
N GLN A 308 9.85 -0.51 25.03
CA GLN A 308 10.39 -1.48 25.97
C GLN A 308 9.51 -2.71 26.00
N ALA A 309 10.13 -3.86 25.82
CA ALA A 309 9.53 -5.18 25.85
C ALA A 309 10.24 -6.05 26.91
N GLY A 310 9.71 -7.23 27.21
CA GLY A 310 10.32 -8.18 28.13
C GLY A 310 9.33 -8.84 29.06
N THR A 311 9.75 -9.22 30.27
CA THR A 311 8.92 -9.93 31.24
C THR A 311 7.81 -9.07 31.82
N SER A 312 6.65 -9.70 32.07
CA SER A 312 5.48 -9.05 32.69
C SER A 312 5.66 -8.80 34.19
N GLY A 313 6.50 -9.58 34.87
CA GLY A 313 6.70 -9.57 36.29
C GLY A 313 5.64 -10.37 37.07
N HIS A 314 4.78 -11.14 36.38
CA HIS A 314 3.74 -11.95 36.99
C HIS A 314 4.15 -13.39 37.33
N LEU A 315 5.21 -13.88 36.71
CA LEU A 315 5.78 -15.21 36.97
C LEU A 315 7.16 -15.06 37.63
N ASP A 316 7.56 -16.12 38.36
CA ASP A 316 8.90 -16.19 38.97
C ASP A 316 9.93 -16.61 37.89
N ILE A 317 10.16 -15.73 36.95
CA ILE A 317 11.15 -15.88 35.88
C ILE A 317 12.15 -14.70 35.93
N PRO A 318 13.40 -14.87 35.50
CA PRO A 318 14.39 -13.81 35.46
C PRO A 318 13.88 -12.58 34.71
N ASN A 319 14.17 -11.41 35.26
CA ASN A 319 13.74 -10.16 34.63
C ASN A 319 14.48 -9.92 33.30
N VAL A 320 13.72 -9.85 32.22
CA VAL A 320 14.20 -9.53 30.88
C VAL A 320 13.68 -8.18 30.46
N VAL A 321 14.58 -7.29 30.07
CA VAL A 321 14.26 -5.97 29.55
C VAL A 321 14.93 -5.80 28.19
N MET A 322 14.11 -5.50 27.20
CA MET A 322 14.54 -5.26 25.81
C MET A 322 14.06 -3.89 25.37
N ASN A 323 14.99 -3.04 24.95
CA ASN A 323 14.68 -1.70 24.46
C ASN A 323 14.86 -1.66 22.94
N ASN A 324 13.86 -1.13 22.25
CA ASN A 324 13.87 -0.92 20.79
C ASN A 324 13.59 0.55 20.51
N ASN A 325 14.65 1.29 20.17
CA ASN A 325 14.59 2.71 19.91
C ASN A 325 14.94 2.97 18.45
N GLN A 326 14.02 3.60 17.73
CA GLN A 326 14.16 3.94 16.33
C GLN A 326 14.01 5.44 16.15
N TRP A 327 14.78 6.00 15.25
CA TRP A 327 14.68 7.38 14.84
C TRP A 327 14.91 7.49 13.35
N LYS A 328 14.07 8.26 12.67
CA LYS A 328 14.16 8.48 11.22
C LYS A 328 13.73 9.90 10.88
N TRP A 329 14.35 10.46 9.87
CA TRP A 329 13.84 11.62 9.17
C TRP A 329 14.12 11.50 7.69
N ASN A 330 13.28 12.14 6.87
CA ASN A 330 13.44 12.22 5.43
C ASN A 330 13.00 13.59 4.91
N VAL A 331 13.62 13.97 3.80
CA VAL A 331 13.24 15.15 3.00
C VAL A 331 13.09 14.67 1.57
N ASP A 332 11.93 14.99 0.98
CA ASP A 332 11.58 14.58 -0.36
C ASP A 332 11.17 15.81 -1.18
N ALA A 333 11.61 15.86 -2.43
CA ALA A 333 11.23 16.88 -3.40
C ALA A 333 10.94 16.23 -4.74
N LYS A 334 9.79 16.55 -5.32
CA LYS A 334 9.40 16.15 -6.67
C LYS A 334 9.07 17.41 -7.45
N ASN A 335 9.57 17.50 -8.67
CA ASN A 335 9.21 18.58 -9.58
C ASN A 335 8.80 17.96 -10.92
N GLY A 336 7.72 18.46 -11.48
CA GLY A 336 7.20 18.06 -12.77
C GLY A 336 6.93 19.27 -13.65
N TRP A 337 7.19 19.12 -14.94
CA TRP A 337 6.77 20.05 -15.98
C TRP A 337 6.01 19.28 -17.04
N VAL A 338 4.79 19.69 -17.31
CA VAL A 338 3.97 19.22 -18.40
C VAL A 338 4.03 20.28 -19.49
N PHE A 339 4.44 19.88 -20.69
CA PHE A 339 4.50 20.75 -21.86
C PHE A 339 3.24 20.52 -22.67
N GLU A 340 2.36 21.52 -22.72
CA GLU A 340 1.19 21.49 -23.58
C GLU A 340 1.63 21.68 -25.04
N PRO A 341 1.09 20.90 -25.99
CA PRO A 341 1.42 21.04 -27.37
C PRO A 341 0.87 22.37 -27.93
N ASP A 342 1.75 23.20 -28.47
CA ASP A 342 1.36 24.49 -29.11
C ASP A 342 0.65 24.29 -30.45
N ALA A 343 0.81 23.15 -31.08
CA ALA A 343 0.21 22.77 -32.38
C ALA A 343 -0.41 21.36 -32.29
N ALA A 344 -1.41 21.09 -33.12
CA ALA A 344 -2.11 19.81 -33.18
C ALA A 344 -1.21 18.59 -33.54
N ASP A 345 -0.03 18.83 -34.09
CA ASP A 345 0.95 17.80 -34.43
C ASP A 345 2.06 17.62 -33.37
N GLU A 346 2.10 18.47 -32.35
CA GLU A 346 3.07 18.32 -31.26
C GLU A 346 2.65 17.25 -30.26
N LYS A 347 3.64 16.52 -29.74
CA LYS A 347 3.42 15.43 -28.80
C LYS A 347 3.42 15.96 -27.37
N GLU A 348 2.45 15.54 -26.57
CA GLU A 348 2.44 15.79 -25.13
C GLU A 348 3.71 15.21 -24.50
N GLN A 349 4.39 16.02 -23.72
CA GLN A 349 5.63 15.64 -23.05
C GLN A 349 5.62 16.11 -21.59
N SER A 350 6.30 15.36 -20.75
CA SER A 350 6.52 15.81 -19.37
C SER A 350 7.90 15.39 -18.86
N ILE A 351 8.48 16.24 -18.03
CA ILE A 351 9.74 15.97 -17.35
C ILE A 351 9.46 15.93 -15.85
N GLY A 352 10.02 14.93 -15.18
CA GLY A 352 9.91 14.78 -13.74
C GLY A 352 11.27 14.59 -13.08
N THR A 353 11.47 15.21 -11.92
CA THR A 353 12.63 14.97 -11.06
C THR A 353 12.18 14.57 -9.66
N GLN A 354 12.95 13.68 -9.04
CA GLN A 354 12.73 13.25 -7.65
C GLN A 354 14.05 13.29 -6.91
N VAL A 355 14.08 13.98 -5.79
CA VAL A 355 15.21 14.00 -4.85
C VAL A 355 14.69 13.55 -3.51
N SER A 356 15.29 12.52 -2.94
CA SER A 356 14.95 12.02 -1.61
C SER A 356 16.22 11.81 -0.80
N PHE A 357 16.24 12.34 0.41
CA PHE A 357 17.27 12.07 1.39
C PHE A 357 16.65 11.59 2.68
N SER A 358 17.18 10.51 3.24
CA SER A 358 16.72 10.00 4.54
C SER A 358 17.88 9.54 5.42
N GLN A 359 17.70 9.66 6.72
CA GLN A 359 18.58 9.07 7.71
C GLN A 359 17.77 8.34 8.76
N GLN A 360 18.26 7.15 9.11
CA GLN A 360 17.71 6.32 10.16
C GLN A 360 18.77 5.90 11.15
N LEU A 361 18.38 5.83 12.42
CA LEU A 361 19.13 5.23 13.51
C LEU A 361 18.25 4.17 14.17
N SER A 362 18.77 2.96 14.29
CA SER A 362 18.14 1.84 14.96
C SER A 362 19.01 1.40 16.13
N LYS A 363 18.44 1.35 17.34
CA LYS A 363 19.12 0.84 18.52
C LYS A 363 18.26 -0.21 19.19
N TRP A 364 18.81 -1.37 19.38
CA TRP A 364 18.17 -2.47 20.06
C TRP A 364 19.09 -3.00 21.14
N ASN A 365 18.60 -3.17 22.34
CA ASN A 365 19.38 -3.60 23.48
C ASN A 365 18.60 -4.61 24.33
N TRP A 366 19.17 -5.78 24.50
CA TRP A 366 18.84 -6.75 25.53
C TRP A 366 20.07 -6.88 26.42
N GLU A 367 19.99 -6.26 27.61
CA GLU A 367 21.14 -6.09 28.51
C GLU A 367 21.84 -7.43 28.81
N GLY A 368 23.15 -7.47 28.62
CA GLY A 368 23.99 -8.64 28.84
C GLY A 368 23.91 -9.74 27.77
N VAL A 369 22.98 -9.66 26.80
CA VAL A 369 22.74 -10.73 25.81
C VAL A 369 23.00 -10.25 24.40
N LYS A 370 22.28 -9.26 23.91
CA LYS A 370 22.40 -8.76 22.53
C LYS A 370 22.30 -7.26 22.45
N ASN A 371 23.20 -6.66 21.70
CA ASN A 371 23.17 -5.25 21.35
C ASN A 371 23.27 -5.09 19.85
N TYR A 372 22.36 -4.32 19.25
CA TYR A 372 22.42 -3.91 17.87
C TYR A 372 22.31 -2.39 17.75
N SER A 373 23.13 -1.81 16.91
CA SER A 373 22.94 -0.44 16.46
C SER A 373 23.20 -0.35 14.96
N GLY A 374 22.31 0.32 14.27
CA GLY A 374 22.40 0.53 12.83
C GLY A 374 22.12 1.98 12.47
N ARG A 375 22.93 2.53 11.56
CA ARG A 375 22.70 3.82 10.91
C ARG A 375 22.63 3.60 9.42
N GLN A 376 21.57 4.09 8.79
CA GLN A 376 21.43 4.14 7.34
C GLN A 376 21.25 5.58 6.90
N GLN A 377 21.94 5.96 5.81
CA GLN A 377 21.74 7.23 5.10
C GLN A 377 21.51 6.90 3.63
N THR A 378 20.43 7.42 3.07
CA THR A 378 20.03 7.15 1.69
C THR A 378 19.86 8.48 0.95
N LEU A 379 20.56 8.64 -0.18
CA LEU A 379 20.28 9.68 -1.17
C LEU A 379 19.77 9.02 -2.45
N ARG A 380 18.66 9.49 -2.95
CA ARG A 380 18.09 9.04 -4.22
C ARG A 380 17.79 10.22 -5.13
N LEU A 381 18.25 10.10 -6.39
CA LEU A 381 17.98 11.06 -7.44
C LEU A 381 17.34 10.31 -8.61
N VAL A 382 16.25 10.83 -9.14
CA VAL A 382 15.58 10.27 -10.32
C VAL A 382 15.25 11.41 -11.29
N PHE A 383 15.48 11.17 -12.55
CA PHE A 383 15.04 11.99 -13.67
C PHE A 383 14.20 11.13 -14.59
N LEU A 384 13.03 11.62 -15.00
CA LEU A 384 12.11 10.95 -15.91
C LEU A 384 11.72 11.92 -17.02
N HIS A 385 11.62 11.41 -18.23
CA HIS A 385 10.99 12.07 -19.35
C HIS A 385 9.92 11.14 -19.92
N ALA A 386 8.70 11.62 -20.02
CA ALA A 386 7.59 10.90 -20.63
C ALA A 386 7.16 11.64 -21.90
N ILE A 387 6.96 10.89 -22.98
CA ILE A 387 6.54 11.40 -24.27
C ILE A 387 5.41 10.52 -24.83
N GLN A 388 4.31 11.14 -25.22
CA GLN A 388 3.24 10.50 -25.98
C GLN A 388 3.72 10.33 -27.42
N LEU A 389 3.97 9.09 -27.87
CA LEU A 389 4.48 8.81 -29.21
C LEU A 389 3.38 8.94 -30.28
N ASN A 390 2.19 8.45 -29.95
CA ASN A 390 0.93 8.55 -30.70
C ASN A 390 -0.24 8.32 -29.74
N GLU A 391 -1.49 8.30 -30.23
CA GLU A 391 -2.70 8.15 -29.41
C GLU A 391 -2.66 6.87 -28.52
N ASP A 392 -2.04 5.79 -29.00
CA ASP A 392 -1.99 4.49 -28.34
C ASP A 392 -0.70 4.26 -27.54
N SER A 393 0.37 5.04 -27.73
CA SER A 393 1.71 4.72 -27.26
C SER A 393 2.37 5.83 -26.47
N LYS A 394 2.83 5.50 -25.26
CA LYS A 394 3.61 6.39 -24.38
C LYS A 394 4.95 5.74 -24.05
N LEU A 395 6.02 6.50 -24.11
CA LEU A 395 7.35 6.09 -23.67
C LEU A 395 7.77 6.94 -22.47
N THR A 396 8.12 6.30 -21.38
CA THR A 396 8.75 6.95 -20.21
C THR A 396 10.15 6.39 -20.05
N TYR A 397 11.14 7.26 -20.04
CA TYR A 397 12.54 6.86 -19.83
C TYR A 397 13.24 7.82 -18.89
N GLY A 398 14.35 7.39 -18.34
CA GLY A 398 15.06 8.25 -17.41
C GLY A 398 16.31 7.63 -16.83
N TRP A 399 16.81 8.30 -15.83
CA TRP A 399 18.03 7.94 -15.11
C TRP A 399 17.80 8.00 -13.61
N ASN A 400 18.49 7.13 -12.86
CA ASN A 400 18.48 7.14 -11.40
C ASN A 400 19.89 7.01 -10.81
N TYR A 401 20.03 7.58 -9.63
CA TYR A 401 21.17 7.40 -8.75
C TYR A 401 20.69 7.09 -7.34
N LEU A 402 21.26 6.08 -6.73
CA LEU A 402 21.05 5.69 -5.34
C LEU A 402 22.39 5.58 -4.65
N ASP A 403 22.56 6.28 -3.53
CA ASP A 403 23.69 6.16 -2.61
C ASP A 403 23.14 5.79 -1.23
N ASP A 404 23.49 4.61 -0.75
CA ASP A 404 22.94 4.03 0.48
C ASP A 404 24.08 3.56 1.38
N GLN A 405 24.27 4.22 2.50
CA GLN A 405 25.37 3.99 3.43
C GLN A 405 24.86 3.39 4.72
N TYR A 406 25.40 2.24 5.09
CA TYR A 406 25.09 1.52 6.32
C TYR A 406 26.30 1.46 7.23
N LYS A 407 26.10 1.72 8.51
CA LYS A 407 27.03 1.43 9.58
C LYS A 407 26.31 0.64 10.64
N GLU A 408 26.72 -0.58 10.83
CA GLU A 408 26.05 -1.51 11.73
C GLU A 408 27.03 -2.09 12.75
N TYR A 409 26.53 -2.31 13.95
CA TYR A 409 27.21 -3.01 15.02
C TYR A 409 26.26 -4.04 15.62
N PHE A 410 26.72 -5.24 15.81
CA PHE A 410 25.99 -6.29 16.50
C PHE A 410 26.93 -7.09 17.41
N SER A 411 26.63 -7.16 18.71
CA SER A 411 27.35 -8.02 19.64
C SER A 411 26.81 -9.46 19.55
N PRO A 412 27.65 -10.50 19.33
CA PRO A 412 29.11 -10.50 19.39
C PRO A 412 29.85 -10.34 18.04
N MET A 413 29.16 -10.09 16.93
CA MET A 413 29.78 -10.10 15.59
C MET A 413 30.71 -8.90 15.32
N GLY A 414 30.55 -7.78 16.07
CA GLY A 414 31.32 -6.56 15.87
C GLY A 414 30.65 -5.57 14.91
N SER A 415 31.46 -4.70 14.30
CA SER A 415 30.98 -3.65 13.38
C SER A 415 31.27 -4.01 11.94
N TRP A 416 30.37 -3.61 11.04
CA TRP A 416 30.60 -3.63 9.61
C TRP A 416 29.96 -2.41 8.93
N ASP A 417 30.59 -1.96 7.86
CA ASP A 417 30.13 -0.88 7.03
C ASP A 417 29.75 -1.44 5.64
N ARG A 418 28.67 -0.90 5.06
CA ARG A 418 28.25 -1.21 3.70
C ARG A 418 27.91 0.09 2.97
N HIS A 419 28.42 0.23 1.76
CA HIS A 419 28.11 1.35 0.90
C HIS A 419 27.64 0.84 -0.47
N GLU A 420 26.37 1.04 -0.76
CA GLU A 420 25.75 0.68 -2.02
C GLU A 420 25.55 1.92 -2.88
N ARG A 421 26.08 1.89 -4.09
CA ARG A 421 25.87 2.90 -5.12
C ARG A 421 25.30 2.22 -6.37
N VAL A 422 24.13 2.69 -6.81
CA VAL A 422 23.46 2.15 -7.98
C VAL A 422 23.10 3.30 -8.89
N GLN A 423 23.50 3.20 -10.15
CA GLN A 423 23.16 4.21 -11.15
C GLN A 423 22.85 3.55 -12.48
N GLY A 424 21.94 4.12 -13.25
CA GLY A 424 21.62 3.57 -14.54
C GLY A 424 20.39 4.16 -15.18
N GLY A 425 20.10 3.67 -16.37
CA GLY A 425 18.94 4.06 -17.17
C GLY A 425 17.76 3.12 -16.97
N MET A 426 16.58 3.64 -17.23
CA MET A 426 15.33 2.88 -17.26
C MET A 426 14.45 3.37 -18.40
N ALA A 427 13.65 2.46 -18.95
CA ALA A 427 12.63 2.79 -19.93
C ALA A 427 11.42 1.89 -19.74
N GLU A 428 10.24 2.46 -19.90
CA GLU A 428 8.95 1.77 -19.88
C GLU A 428 8.11 2.27 -21.06
N TRP A 429 7.70 1.36 -21.91
CA TRP A 429 6.82 1.61 -23.03
C TRP A 429 5.44 1.06 -22.70
N ALA A 430 4.44 1.94 -22.75
CA ALA A 430 3.03 1.59 -22.59
C ALA A 430 2.33 1.72 -23.93
N TRP A 431 1.57 0.69 -24.31
CA TRP A 431 0.75 0.65 -25.51
C TRP A 431 -0.66 0.21 -25.16
N ASN A 432 -1.66 0.98 -25.61
CA ASN A 432 -3.07 0.75 -25.35
C ASN A 432 -3.85 0.77 -26.65
N HIS A 433 -4.22 -0.38 -27.16
CA HIS A 433 -4.98 -0.48 -28.41
C HIS A 433 -6.48 -0.61 -28.10
N HIS A 434 -7.20 0.49 -28.27
CA HIS A 434 -8.66 0.59 -28.09
C HIS A 434 -9.21 -0.06 -26.80
N ASP A 435 -8.46 -0.05 -25.71
CA ASP A 435 -8.78 -0.77 -24.46
C ASP A 435 -8.98 -2.29 -24.60
N GLU A 436 -8.77 -2.87 -25.77
CA GLU A 436 -8.83 -4.31 -25.99
C GLU A 436 -7.54 -5.00 -25.54
N ILE A 437 -6.39 -4.40 -25.89
CA ILE A 437 -5.06 -4.92 -25.53
C ILE A 437 -4.23 -3.79 -24.97
N GLN A 438 -3.68 -4.01 -23.79
CA GLN A 438 -2.68 -3.11 -23.21
C GLN A 438 -1.41 -3.87 -22.91
N ILE A 439 -0.27 -3.26 -23.24
CA ILE A 439 1.07 -3.80 -22.99
C ILE A 439 1.91 -2.74 -22.31
N ILE A 440 2.56 -3.11 -21.21
CA ILE A 440 3.59 -2.28 -20.58
C ILE A 440 4.86 -3.13 -20.52
N ALA A 441 5.86 -2.71 -21.27
CA ALA A 441 7.16 -3.35 -21.32
C ALA A 441 8.23 -2.41 -20.79
N GLY A 442 8.94 -2.83 -19.77
CA GLY A 442 9.95 -2.02 -19.11
C GLY A 442 11.26 -2.76 -18.87
N ALA A 443 12.34 -2.01 -18.83
CA ALA A 443 13.66 -2.52 -18.45
C ALA A 443 14.47 -1.45 -17.71
N ARG A 444 15.30 -1.92 -16.77
CA ARG A 444 16.34 -1.12 -16.12
C ARG A 444 17.69 -1.74 -16.40
N ALA A 445 18.66 -0.90 -16.76
CA ALA A 445 20.06 -1.26 -16.94
C ALA A 445 20.90 -0.41 -15.99
N GLU A 446 21.42 -1.01 -14.93
CA GLU A 446 22.04 -0.31 -13.83
C GLU A 446 23.39 -0.94 -13.48
N TRP A 447 24.28 -0.13 -12.95
CA TRP A 447 25.54 -0.57 -12.38
C TRP A 447 25.51 -0.42 -10.86
N HIS A 448 25.67 -1.55 -10.17
CA HIS A 448 25.78 -1.63 -8.72
C HIS A 448 27.25 -1.81 -8.32
N ASN A 449 27.79 -0.97 -7.46
CA ASN A 449 29.21 -1.02 -7.10
C ASN A 449 29.65 -2.35 -6.48
N LEU A 450 28.76 -3.08 -5.79
CA LEU A 450 29.08 -4.36 -5.16
C LEU A 450 28.77 -5.57 -6.05
N PHE A 451 27.71 -5.51 -6.86
CA PHE A 451 27.18 -6.66 -7.61
C PHE A 451 27.34 -6.53 -9.13
N GLY A 452 27.91 -5.42 -9.63
CA GLY A 452 28.15 -5.20 -11.06
C GLY A 452 26.91 -4.80 -11.84
N PHE A 453 26.83 -5.22 -13.11
CA PHE A 453 25.74 -4.87 -14.02
C PHE A 453 24.46 -5.63 -13.71
N LEU A 454 23.36 -4.90 -13.61
CA LEU A 454 22.03 -5.40 -13.36
C LEU A 454 21.09 -5.07 -14.53
N LEU A 455 20.47 -6.07 -15.13
CA LEU A 455 19.40 -5.90 -16.11
C LEU A 455 18.10 -6.44 -15.53
N THR A 456 17.08 -5.59 -15.41
CA THR A 456 15.79 -5.91 -14.77
C THR A 456 14.64 -5.70 -15.75
N PRO A 457 14.29 -6.71 -16.58
CA PRO A 457 13.15 -6.65 -17.49
C PRO A 457 11.84 -6.97 -16.77
N ARG A 458 10.76 -6.31 -17.21
CA ARG A 458 9.38 -6.56 -16.73
C ARG A 458 8.39 -6.38 -17.89
N LEU A 459 7.35 -7.19 -17.91
CA LEU A 459 6.29 -7.15 -18.91
C LEU A 459 4.95 -7.39 -18.26
N HIS A 460 4.01 -6.51 -18.56
CA HIS A 460 2.60 -6.60 -18.15
C HIS A 460 1.73 -6.51 -19.38
N THR A 461 0.74 -7.37 -19.48
CA THR A 461 -0.22 -7.35 -20.56
C THR A 461 -1.63 -7.47 -19.99
N ARG A 462 -2.58 -6.84 -20.64
CA ARG A 462 -3.99 -6.99 -20.36
C ARG A 462 -4.75 -7.20 -21.67
N PHE A 463 -5.66 -8.15 -21.67
CA PHE A 463 -6.57 -8.46 -22.76
C PHE A 463 -8.00 -8.31 -22.25
N THR A 464 -8.82 -7.52 -22.92
CA THR A 464 -10.27 -7.49 -22.72
C THR A 464 -10.91 -8.57 -23.57
N LEU A 465 -11.32 -9.67 -22.95
CA LEU A 465 -11.88 -10.84 -23.67
C LEU A 465 -13.36 -10.65 -24.00
N ALA A 466 -14.07 -9.90 -23.17
CA ALA A 466 -15.46 -9.49 -23.33
C ALA A 466 -15.74 -8.31 -22.40
N GLU A 467 -16.91 -7.70 -22.48
CA GLU A 467 -17.33 -6.64 -21.56
C GLU A 467 -17.23 -7.10 -20.11
N GLY A 468 -16.44 -6.37 -19.33
CA GLY A 468 -16.14 -6.68 -17.93
C GLY A 468 -15.20 -7.87 -17.70
N LEU A 469 -14.79 -8.63 -18.74
CA LEU A 469 -13.90 -9.79 -18.60
C LEU A 469 -12.49 -9.47 -19.09
N HIS A 470 -11.54 -9.43 -18.16
CA HIS A 470 -10.15 -9.08 -18.41
C HIS A 470 -9.20 -10.19 -18.00
N LEU A 471 -8.26 -10.50 -18.87
CA LEU A 471 -7.13 -11.38 -18.61
C LEU A 471 -5.85 -10.56 -18.54
N LYS A 472 -5.13 -10.64 -17.43
CA LYS A 472 -3.79 -10.03 -17.28
C LYS A 472 -2.73 -11.13 -17.21
N TRP A 473 -1.62 -10.87 -17.85
CA TRP A 473 -0.41 -11.70 -17.70
C TRP A 473 0.77 -10.79 -17.41
N MET A 474 1.61 -11.21 -16.47
CA MET A 474 2.77 -10.44 -16.06
C MET A 474 3.96 -11.34 -15.80
N THR A 475 5.15 -10.82 -16.06
CA THR A 475 6.39 -11.50 -15.76
C THR A 475 7.51 -10.48 -15.59
N GLY A 476 8.44 -10.76 -14.69
CA GLY A 476 9.57 -9.85 -14.49
C GLY A 476 10.55 -10.34 -13.45
N LEU A 477 11.68 -9.68 -13.45
CA LEU A 477 12.79 -9.92 -12.54
C LEU A 477 12.78 -8.89 -11.43
N GLY A 478 12.96 -9.34 -10.19
CA GLY A 478 13.16 -8.50 -9.02
C GLY A 478 14.44 -8.88 -8.29
N ARG A 479 15.04 -7.89 -7.61
CA ARG A 479 16.30 -8.09 -6.85
C ARG A 479 16.27 -7.32 -5.55
N ARG A 480 17.08 -7.73 -4.59
CA ARG A 480 17.35 -6.95 -3.37
C ARG A 480 18.66 -7.36 -2.70
N THR A 481 19.24 -6.45 -1.93
CA THR A 481 20.34 -6.78 -1.00
C THR A 481 19.75 -7.23 0.33
N ALA A 482 20.23 -8.33 0.89
CA ALA A 482 19.78 -8.84 2.18
C ALA A 482 20.33 -7.97 3.34
N ASN A 483 19.47 -7.68 4.32
CA ASN A 483 19.83 -7.02 5.58
C ASN A 483 19.66 -8.03 6.72
N VAL A 484 20.62 -8.92 6.90
CA VAL A 484 20.50 -10.17 7.66
C VAL A 484 19.80 -10.02 9.00
N ILE A 485 20.17 -9.01 9.80
CA ILE A 485 19.58 -8.80 11.13
C ILE A 485 18.20 -8.14 11.01
N MET A 486 18.09 -7.06 10.23
CA MET A 486 16.86 -6.27 10.17
C MET A 486 15.78 -6.87 9.27
N ASP A 487 16.11 -7.85 8.43
CA ASP A 487 15.13 -8.69 7.71
C ASP A 487 14.41 -9.68 8.65
N GLN A 488 15.01 -9.98 9.81
CA GLN A 488 14.49 -10.88 10.84
C GLN A 488 14.69 -10.28 12.24
N PRO A 489 14.04 -9.15 12.54
CA PRO A 489 14.27 -8.42 13.80
C PRO A 489 13.92 -9.26 15.04
N GLY A 490 13.03 -10.24 14.92
CA GLY A 490 12.73 -11.19 15.99
C GLY A 490 13.96 -11.99 16.46
N PHE A 491 15.00 -12.14 15.63
CA PHE A 491 16.26 -12.72 16.05
C PHE A 491 16.90 -11.97 17.24
N LEU A 492 16.70 -10.66 17.34
CA LEU A 492 17.18 -9.84 18.45
C LEU A 492 16.45 -10.19 19.76
N ALA A 493 15.24 -10.71 19.70
CA ALA A 493 14.46 -11.23 20.82
C ALA A 493 14.64 -12.74 21.05
N SER A 494 15.83 -13.26 20.79
CA SER A 494 16.19 -14.68 20.95
C SER A 494 17.61 -14.85 21.44
N SER A 495 17.87 -15.88 22.25
CA SER A 495 19.22 -16.30 22.65
C SER A 495 19.95 -17.09 21.55
N ARG A 496 19.30 -17.37 20.42
CA ARG A 496 19.95 -18.06 19.29
C ARG A 496 21.19 -17.33 18.83
N VAL A 497 22.20 -18.10 18.48
CA VAL A 497 23.43 -17.58 17.86
C VAL A 497 23.26 -17.52 16.35
N MET A 498 23.75 -16.46 15.70
CA MET A 498 23.76 -16.36 14.25
C MET A 498 25.04 -16.97 13.68
N SER A 499 24.92 -17.86 12.70
CA SER A 499 26.01 -18.43 11.94
C SER A 499 25.86 -18.08 10.47
N ILE A 500 26.79 -17.27 9.93
CA ILE A 500 26.78 -16.84 8.54
C ILE A 500 27.81 -17.62 7.74
N GLN A 501 27.36 -18.32 6.72
CA GLN A 501 28.22 -19.01 5.74
C GLN A 501 28.42 -18.08 4.53
N ALA A 502 29.49 -17.32 4.59
CA ALA A 502 29.87 -16.38 3.54
C ALA A 502 30.44 -17.08 2.30
N LEU A 503 30.24 -16.46 1.13
CA LEU A 503 30.95 -16.86 -0.10
C LEU A 503 32.42 -16.40 0.00
N THR A 504 33.33 -17.35 0.09
CA THR A 504 34.76 -17.05 0.27
C THR A 504 35.40 -16.33 -0.92
N ASN A 505 34.83 -16.47 -2.11
CA ASN A 505 35.36 -15.91 -3.37
C ASN A 505 34.81 -14.51 -3.71
N GLN A 506 33.98 -13.92 -2.86
CA GLN A 506 33.29 -12.64 -3.09
C GLN A 506 33.40 -11.71 -1.86
N PRO A 507 34.60 -11.28 -1.48
CA PRO A 507 34.80 -10.49 -0.26
C PRO A 507 34.15 -9.10 -0.32
N GLN A 508 33.81 -8.62 -1.53
CA GLN A 508 33.10 -7.35 -1.73
C GLN A 508 31.61 -7.43 -1.38
N TYR A 509 31.03 -8.62 -1.29
CA TYR A 509 29.61 -8.78 -0.97
C TYR A 509 29.36 -8.50 0.52
N PRO A 510 28.23 -7.87 0.87
CA PRO A 510 27.89 -7.61 2.27
C PRO A 510 27.83 -8.92 3.06
N LEU A 511 28.65 -9.01 4.11
CA LEU A 511 28.83 -10.24 4.90
C LEU A 511 29.12 -11.51 4.06
N GLY A 512 29.67 -11.34 2.84
CA GLY A 512 29.92 -12.42 1.89
C GLY A 512 28.67 -13.05 1.28
N LEU A 513 27.51 -12.38 1.34
CA LEU A 513 26.24 -12.91 0.84
C LEU A 513 25.86 -12.30 -0.53
N PRO A 514 25.27 -13.08 -1.45
CA PRO A 514 24.89 -12.59 -2.77
C PRO A 514 23.66 -11.67 -2.71
N MET A 515 23.46 -10.90 -3.78
CA MET A 515 22.17 -10.22 -4.03
C MET A 515 21.08 -11.27 -4.26
N GLU A 516 19.94 -11.10 -3.62
CA GLU A 516 18.78 -11.96 -3.88
C GLU A 516 18.15 -11.59 -5.23
N GLU A 517 17.83 -12.60 -6.04
CA GLU A 517 17.26 -12.43 -7.37
C GLU A 517 16.16 -13.47 -7.59
N ALA A 518 14.98 -13.02 -8.04
CA ALA A 518 13.89 -13.92 -8.35
C ALA A 518 13.12 -13.49 -9.61
N TRP A 519 12.68 -14.49 -10.35
CA TRP A 519 11.77 -14.31 -11.47
C TRP A 519 10.33 -14.57 -11.04
N ASN A 520 9.46 -13.58 -11.21
CA ASN A 520 8.05 -13.69 -10.93
C ASN A 520 7.23 -13.81 -12.22
N LYS A 521 6.17 -14.63 -12.19
CA LYS A 521 5.20 -14.83 -13.25
C LYS A 521 3.81 -14.85 -12.65
N GLY A 522 2.85 -14.19 -13.29
CA GLY A 522 1.48 -14.14 -12.80
C GLY A 522 0.44 -14.09 -13.90
N VAL A 523 -0.72 -14.65 -13.61
CA VAL A 523 -1.93 -14.59 -14.45
C VAL A 523 -3.08 -14.17 -13.56
N VAL A 524 -3.90 -13.22 -14.01
CA VAL A 524 -5.09 -12.74 -13.32
C VAL A 524 -6.26 -12.73 -14.31
N LEU A 525 -7.35 -13.37 -13.95
CA LEU A 525 -8.62 -13.30 -14.65
C LEU A 525 -9.63 -12.56 -13.77
N SER A 526 -10.15 -11.45 -14.24
CA SER A 526 -11.17 -10.66 -13.54
C SER A 526 -12.42 -10.52 -14.37
N TYR A 527 -13.57 -10.67 -13.72
CA TYR A 527 -14.87 -10.48 -14.33
C TYR A 527 -15.71 -9.55 -13.48
N ASP A 528 -15.98 -8.37 -14.00
CA ASP A 528 -16.86 -7.38 -13.41
C ASP A 528 -18.23 -7.44 -14.08
N THR A 529 -19.28 -7.51 -13.28
CA THR A 529 -20.66 -7.70 -13.77
C THR A 529 -21.67 -7.00 -12.85
N LYS A 530 -22.91 -7.04 -13.24
CA LYS A 530 -24.05 -6.64 -12.40
C LYS A 530 -24.92 -7.86 -12.07
N LEU A 531 -24.98 -8.23 -10.80
CA LEU A 531 -25.88 -9.25 -10.29
C LEU A 531 -27.06 -8.56 -9.60
N PHE A 532 -28.29 -8.86 -10.03
CA PHE A 532 -29.51 -8.17 -9.57
C PHE A 532 -29.40 -6.63 -9.64
N TYR A 533 -28.91 -6.11 -10.78
CA TYR A 533 -28.68 -4.67 -11.07
C TYR A 533 -27.67 -4.00 -10.14
N ARG A 534 -26.80 -4.76 -9.48
CA ARG A 534 -25.77 -4.26 -8.55
C ARG A 534 -24.41 -4.80 -8.91
N LYS A 535 -23.37 -4.02 -8.60
CA LYS A 535 -21.99 -4.39 -8.85
C LYS A 535 -21.65 -5.72 -8.18
N ALA A 536 -21.10 -6.61 -8.94
CA ALA A 536 -20.52 -7.87 -8.51
C ALA A 536 -19.28 -8.17 -9.33
N GLY A 537 -18.31 -8.87 -8.77
CA GLY A 537 -17.13 -9.26 -9.51
C GLY A 537 -16.45 -10.46 -8.89
N ILE A 538 -15.68 -11.13 -9.71
CA ILE A 538 -14.80 -12.23 -9.30
C ILE A 538 -13.43 -12.04 -9.94
N THR A 539 -12.39 -12.25 -9.15
CA THR A 539 -11.00 -12.24 -9.62
C THR A 539 -10.34 -13.53 -9.18
N VAL A 540 -9.69 -14.20 -10.12
CA VAL A 540 -8.87 -15.38 -9.86
C VAL A 540 -7.47 -15.08 -10.33
N ASP A 541 -6.49 -15.28 -9.45
CA ASP A 541 -5.08 -15.06 -9.77
C ASP A 541 -4.21 -16.26 -9.39
N ALA A 542 -3.13 -16.43 -10.13
CA ALA A 542 -2.08 -17.40 -9.84
C ALA A 542 -0.71 -16.79 -10.11
N PHE A 543 0.20 -16.93 -9.14
CA PHE A 543 1.56 -16.39 -9.22
C PHE A 543 2.58 -17.48 -8.87
N GLN A 544 3.74 -17.39 -9.53
CA GLN A 544 4.89 -18.20 -9.20
C GLN A 544 6.14 -17.33 -9.14
N THR A 545 6.86 -17.40 -8.02
CA THR A 545 8.15 -16.74 -7.80
C THR A 545 9.23 -17.80 -7.69
N ASN A 546 10.23 -17.74 -8.59
CA ASN A 546 11.36 -18.67 -8.62
C ASN A 546 12.63 -17.89 -8.27
N PHE A 547 13.25 -18.19 -7.13
CA PHE A 547 14.52 -17.60 -6.77
C PHE A 547 15.65 -18.21 -7.57
N LYS A 548 16.46 -17.35 -8.18
CA LYS A 548 17.74 -17.70 -8.79
C LYS A 548 18.86 -17.62 -7.77
N GLN A 549 18.78 -16.62 -6.88
CA GLN A 549 19.65 -16.43 -5.72
C GLN A 549 18.81 -15.98 -4.55
N GLN A 550 19.06 -16.54 -3.38
CA GLN A 550 18.38 -16.20 -2.13
C GLN A 550 19.34 -16.33 -0.97
N VAL A 551 19.18 -15.48 0.02
CA VAL A 551 19.83 -15.65 1.33
C VAL A 551 18.86 -16.45 2.20
N VAL A 552 19.17 -17.72 2.40
CA VAL A 552 18.38 -18.63 3.23
C VAL A 552 18.65 -18.34 4.70
N MET A 553 17.58 -18.14 5.47
CA MET A 553 17.60 -18.00 6.93
C MET A 553 16.94 -19.23 7.53
N ASP A 554 17.75 -20.17 8.00
CA ASP A 554 17.30 -21.47 8.50
C ASP A 554 17.17 -21.43 10.03
N TRP A 555 15.92 -21.54 10.48
CA TRP A 555 15.52 -21.57 11.89
C TRP A 555 15.42 -23.00 12.44
N ASP A 556 15.53 -24.02 11.60
CA ASP A 556 15.35 -25.42 11.97
C ASP A 556 16.59 -26.03 12.65
N GLN A 557 17.62 -25.22 12.88
CA GLN A 557 18.85 -25.65 13.55
C GLN A 557 18.76 -25.41 15.07
N SER A 558 19.21 -26.40 15.84
CA SER A 558 19.20 -26.33 17.30
C SER A 558 19.99 -25.13 17.83
N GLY A 559 19.30 -24.18 18.48
CA GLY A 559 19.93 -23.00 19.10
C GLY A 559 20.60 -22.00 18.13
N LEU A 560 20.49 -22.21 16.82
CA LEU A 560 21.14 -21.42 15.79
C LEU A 560 20.11 -20.75 14.86
N LEU A 561 20.47 -19.60 14.33
CA LEU A 561 19.97 -19.07 13.06
C LEU A 561 21.10 -19.22 12.04
N LYS A 562 20.94 -20.14 11.11
CA LYS A 562 21.93 -20.36 10.05
C LYS A 562 21.58 -19.55 8.83
N VAL A 563 22.54 -18.77 8.32
CA VAL A 563 22.35 -17.85 7.17
C VAL A 563 23.35 -18.25 6.08
N TYR A 564 22.85 -18.58 4.90
CA TYR A 564 23.69 -19.04 3.79
C TYR A 564 23.04 -18.77 2.41
N PRO A 565 23.85 -18.71 1.34
CA PRO A 565 23.34 -18.62 -0.02
C PRO A 565 22.58 -19.89 -0.43
N LEU A 566 21.44 -19.75 -1.08
CA LEU A 566 20.66 -20.85 -1.63
C LEU A 566 21.50 -21.72 -2.56
N GLN A 567 21.54 -23.03 -2.30
CA GLN A 567 22.30 -24.02 -3.11
C GLN A 567 21.41 -24.84 -4.05
N GLY A 568 20.11 -24.81 -3.85
CA GLY A 568 19.12 -25.57 -4.61
C GLY A 568 18.01 -24.68 -5.20
N LYS A 569 16.78 -25.12 -5.08
CA LYS A 569 15.59 -24.42 -5.59
C LYS A 569 14.81 -23.79 -4.44
N SER A 570 14.33 -22.59 -4.68
CA SER A 570 13.34 -21.93 -3.83
C SER A 570 12.21 -21.39 -4.72
N VAL A 571 10.99 -21.88 -4.48
CA VAL A 571 9.82 -21.59 -5.30
C VAL A 571 8.63 -21.30 -4.40
N SER A 572 7.96 -20.16 -4.65
CA SER A 572 6.66 -19.85 -4.07
C SER A 572 5.60 -19.89 -5.17
N THR A 573 4.54 -20.66 -4.95
CA THR A 573 3.36 -20.70 -5.84
C THR A 573 2.14 -20.33 -5.03
N THR A 574 1.33 -19.42 -5.57
CA THR A 574 0.08 -18.95 -4.94
C THR A 574 -1.06 -18.97 -5.92
N ALA A 575 -2.25 -19.29 -5.44
CA ALA A 575 -3.50 -19.13 -6.17
C ALA A 575 -4.53 -18.48 -5.24
N GLN A 576 -5.28 -17.50 -5.74
CA GLN A 576 -6.31 -16.81 -4.98
C GLN A 576 -7.56 -16.63 -5.84
N ALA A 577 -8.72 -16.81 -5.24
CA ALA A 577 -10.01 -16.42 -5.80
C ALA A 577 -10.66 -15.42 -4.83
N GLU A 578 -11.10 -14.29 -5.34
CA GLU A 578 -11.78 -13.24 -4.58
C GLU A 578 -13.09 -12.88 -5.31
N ALA A 579 -14.17 -12.74 -4.57
CA ALA A 579 -15.46 -12.32 -5.07
C ALA A 579 -16.05 -11.23 -4.19
N PHE A 580 -16.70 -10.26 -4.82
CA PHE A 580 -17.49 -9.25 -4.13
C PHE A 580 -18.87 -9.14 -4.77
N PHE A 581 -19.89 -8.88 -3.97
CA PHE A 581 -21.22 -8.59 -4.45
C PHE A 581 -22.08 -7.88 -3.39
N SER A 582 -23.09 -7.16 -3.85
CA SER A 582 -24.03 -6.42 -2.99
C SER A 582 -25.43 -7.00 -3.10
N PRO A 583 -25.82 -7.99 -2.26
CA PRO A 583 -27.14 -8.63 -2.35
C PRO A 583 -28.30 -7.67 -2.05
N LEU A 584 -28.05 -6.68 -1.19
CA LEU A 584 -29.01 -5.66 -0.77
C LEU A 584 -28.41 -4.25 -0.94
N LYS A 585 -29.27 -3.21 -1.04
CA LYS A 585 -28.76 -1.83 -1.01
C LYS A 585 -27.96 -1.60 0.27
N ARG A 586 -26.74 -1.06 0.14
CA ARG A 586 -25.83 -0.74 1.27
C ARG A 586 -25.34 -1.95 2.06
N PHE A 587 -25.46 -3.16 1.51
CA PHE A 587 -24.85 -4.35 2.07
C PHE A 587 -23.88 -4.94 1.05
N GLU A 588 -22.62 -5.02 1.44
CA GLU A 588 -21.51 -5.54 0.63
C GLU A 588 -20.95 -6.79 1.29
N ILE A 589 -20.73 -7.81 0.50
CA ILE A 589 -20.05 -9.04 0.90
C ILE A 589 -18.82 -9.20 0.04
N ARG A 590 -17.68 -9.44 0.68
CA ARG A 590 -16.44 -9.81 0.01
C ARG A 590 -15.90 -11.09 0.62
N MET A 591 -15.48 -12.02 -0.22
CA MET A 591 -14.94 -13.31 0.18
C MET A 591 -13.71 -13.63 -0.65
N ALA A 592 -12.70 -14.21 -0.04
CA ALA A 592 -11.53 -14.71 -0.75
C ALA A 592 -11.04 -16.03 -0.16
N TYR A 593 -10.52 -16.87 -1.03
CA TYR A 593 -9.78 -18.07 -0.68
C TYR A 593 -8.41 -18.02 -1.33
N ARG A 594 -7.37 -18.33 -0.55
CA ARG A 594 -5.99 -18.35 -1.03
C ARG A 594 -5.33 -19.66 -0.65
N TRP A 595 -4.62 -20.22 -1.62
CA TRP A 595 -3.70 -21.35 -1.47
C TRP A 595 -2.26 -20.90 -1.72
N VAL A 596 -1.32 -21.39 -0.90
CA VAL A 596 0.10 -21.05 -0.98
C VAL A 596 0.93 -22.34 -0.81
N GLU A 597 1.93 -22.51 -1.66
CA GLU A 597 2.96 -23.53 -1.51
C GLU A 597 4.34 -22.90 -1.71
N ASN A 598 5.12 -22.86 -0.63
CA ASN A 598 6.49 -22.35 -0.63
C ASN A 598 7.44 -23.48 -0.30
N MET A 599 8.32 -23.83 -1.23
CA MET A 599 9.28 -24.92 -1.06
C MET A 599 10.70 -24.39 -1.25
N VAL A 600 11.56 -24.64 -0.26
CA VAL A 600 12.97 -24.25 -0.26
C VAL A 600 13.84 -25.50 -0.07
N ASP A 601 14.89 -25.61 -0.85
CA ASP A 601 15.93 -26.61 -0.66
C ASP A 601 16.91 -26.08 0.41
N TYR A 602 16.70 -26.50 1.66
CA TYR A 602 17.64 -26.28 2.76
C TYR A 602 18.81 -27.27 2.64
N GLU A 603 19.89 -27.04 3.39
CA GLU A 603 21.07 -27.94 3.33
C GLU A 603 20.76 -29.39 3.71
N ASP A 604 19.80 -29.61 4.59
CA ASP A 604 19.38 -30.93 5.10
C ASP A 604 18.13 -31.49 4.43
N GLY A 605 17.60 -30.83 3.37
CA GLY A 605 16.47 -31.31 2.59
C GLY A 605 15.47 -30.25 2.20
N ARG A 606 14.51 -30.63 1.35
CA ARG A 606 13.47 -29.75 0.82
C ARG A 606 12.26 -29.69 1.75
N ARG A 607 11.87 -28.50 2.18
CA ARG A 607 10.68 -28.26 3.03
C ARG A 607 10.06 -26.88 2.81
N SER A 608 8.84 -26.71 3.33
CA SER A 608 8.13 -25.44 3.25
C SER A 608 8.73 -24.38 4.19
N LEU A 609 8.57 -23.09 3.83
CA LEU A 609 8.89 -21.99 4.74
C LEU A 609 8.04 -22.07 6.02
N PRO A 610 8.62 -21.78 7.20
CA PRO A 610 7.85 -21.72 8.44
C PRO A 610 6.90 -20.49 8.47
N PHE A 611 5.89 -20.54 9.34
CA PHE A 611 4.94 -19.48 9.59
C PHE A 611 4.14 -19.03 8.36
N VAL A 612 3.87 -19.93 7.41
CA VAL A 612 3.04 -19.68 6.24
C VAL A 612 1.86 -20.66 6.24
N SER A 613 0.64 -20.13 6.32
CA SER A 613 -0.59 -20.93 6.17
C SER A 613 -0.74 -21.38 4.73
N LYS A 614 -0.91 -22.68 4.51
CA LYS A 614 -1.13 -23.25 3.17
C LYS A 614 -2.48 -22.79 2.60
N ASN A 615 -3.50 -22.78 3.42
CA ASN A 615 -4.85 -22.35 3.04
C ASN A 615 -5.30 -21.20 3.92
N ARG A 616 -6.00 -20.23 3.32
CA ARG A 616 -6.60 -19.11 4.04
C ARG A 616 -7.95 -18.76 3.44
N PHE A 617 -8.92 -18.52 4.32
CA PHE A 617 -10.21 -17.96 3.94
C PHE A 617 -10.39 -16.59 4.60
N PHE A 618 -10.98 -15.67 3.84
CA PHE A 618 -11.28 -14.31 4.26
C PHE A 618 -12.71 -13.96 3.87
N THR A 619 -13.43 -13.27 4.75
CA THR A 619 -14.71 -12.64 4.43
C THR A 619 -14.85 -11.31 5.14
N ASN A 620 -15.41 -10.33 4.46
CA ASN A 620 -15.81 -9.05 5.03
C ASN A 620 -17.28 -8.79 4.68
N LEU A 621 -18.06 -8.43 5.69
CA LEU A 621 -19.46 -8.04 5.59
C LEU A 621 -19.58 -6.59 6.02
N SER A 622 -20.13 -5.73 5.17
CA SER A 622 -20.25 -4.31 5.42
C SER A 622 -21.69 -3.86 5.16
N TYR A 623 -22.32 -3.22 6.14
CA TYR A 623 -23.67 -2.70 6.03
C TYR A 623 -23.77 -1.27 6.53
N SER A 624 -24.44 -0.41 5.76
CA SER A 624 -24.77 0.95 6.18
C SER A 624 -26.28 1.19 6.19
N THR A 625 -26.79 1.84 7.23
CA THR A 625 -28.21 2.21 7.27
C THR A 625 -28.53 3.33 6.27
N LYS A 626 -29.81 3.57 6.05
CA LYS A 626 -30.23 4.85 5.43
C LYS A 626 -29.81 5.99 6.36
N MET A 627 -29.56 7.15 5.76
CA MET A 627 -29.42 8.39 6.54
C MET A 627 -30.72 8.69 7.29
N PHE A 628 -30.58 9.14 8.51
CA PHE A 628 -31.66 9.60 9.36
C PHE A 628 -31.39 11.04 9.83
N GLU A 629 -32.19 11.59 10.69
CA GLU A 629 -32.18 12.98 11.12
C GLU A 629 -30.77 13.56 11.37
N GLY A 630 -30.41 14.64 10.65
CA GLY A 630 -29.12 15.31 10.74
C GLY A 630 -27.98 14.62 9.97
N ASP A 631 -28.28 13.95 8.85
CA ASP A 631 -27.33 13.28 7.95
C ASP A 631 -26.48 12.20 8.63
N LYS A 632 -27.06 11.52 9.61
CA LYS A 632 -26.40 10.44 10.36
C LYS A 632 -26.70 9.09 9.76
N ARG A 633 -25.76 8.14 9.90
CA ARG A 633 -25.94 6.73 9.57
C ARG A 633 -25.14 5.83 10.50
N TRP A 634 -25.63 4.62 10.68
CA TRP A 634 -24.87 3.55 11.30
C TRP A 634 -24.13 2.76 10.22
N LEU A 635 -22.89 2.40 10.55
CA LEU A 635 -22.03 1.52 9.76
C LEU A 635 -21.72 0.28 10.62
N PHE A 636 -21.81 -0.90 10.00
CA PHE A 636 -21.52 -2.18 10.64
C PHE A 636 -20.56 -2.93 9.75
N ASP A 637 -19.41 -3.28 10.29
CA ASP A 637 -18.36 -4.00 9.60
C ASP A 637 -17.96 -5.24 10.38
N LEU A 638 -17.88 -6.38 9.71
CA LEU A 638 -17.45 -7.66 10.27
C LEU A 638 -16.45 -8.31 9.31
N THR A 639 -15.26 -8.60 9.82
CA THR A 639 -14.22 -9.31 9.08
C THR A 639 -13.90 -10.62 9.78
N ALA A 640 -13.92 -11.72 9.05
CA ALA A 640 -13.52 -13.02 9.55
C ALA A 640 -12.40 -13.61 8.69
N LYS A 641 -11.35 -14.11 9.34
CA LYS A 641 -10.18 -14.73 8.72
C LYS A 641 -9.97 -16.12 9.32
N TRP A 642 -9.85 -17.13 8.48
CA TRP A 642 -9.41 -18.44 8.86
C TRP A 642 -8.01 -18.69 8.31
N ASN A 643 -7.11 -19.17 9.17
CA ASN A 643 -5.77 -19.58 8.83
C ASN A 643 -5.61 -21.06 9.12
N ASP A 644 -5.12 -21.80 8.13
CA ASP A 644 -4.74 -23.20 8.27
C ASP A 644 -3.51 -23.36 9.16
N GLY A 645 -3.23 -24.58 9.59
CA GLY A 645 -2.02 -24.91 10.32
C GLY A 645 -0.75 -24.48 9.56
N GLN A 646 0.21 -23.95 10.31
CA GLN A 646 1.48 -23.45 9.78
C GLN A 646 2.60 -24.37 10.28
N ARG A 647 3.54 -24.75 9.40
CA ARG A 647 4.77 -25.38 9.84
C ARG A 647 5.54 -24.44 10.77
N LEU A 648 5.98 -24.95 11.89
CA LEU A 648 6.85 -24.23 12.82
C LEU A 648 8.30 -24.74 12.65
N PRO A 649 9.32 -23.94 13.04
CA PRO A 649 10.71 -24.41 13.04
C PRO A 649 10.89 -25.65 13.91
N ASN A 650 11.79 -26.53 13.49
CA ASN A 650 12.09 -27.75 14.22
C ASN A 650 12.88 -27.40 15.51
N LEU A 651 12.44 -27.99 16.63
CA LEU A 651 13.08 -27.81 17.94
C LEU A 651 13.84 -29.06 18.40
N LEU A 652 13.91 -30.11 17.59
CA LEU A 652 14.53 -31.37 17.97
C LEU A 652 16.02 -31.16 18.35
N GLY A 653 16.42 -31.69 19.51
CA GLY A 653 17.77 -31.49 20.04
C GLY A 653 18.09 -30.09 20.53
N SER A 654 17.09 -29.17 20.58
CA SER A 654 17.25 -27.86 21.22
C SER A 654 16.85 -27.91 22.68
N GLN A 655 17.25 -26.90 23.43
CA GLN A 655 16.84 -26.67 24.81
C GLN A 655 15.33 -26.37 24.97
N TRP A 656 14.61 -26.19 23.86
CA TRP A 656 13.16 -25.93 23.81
C TRP A 656 12.35 -27.10 23.23
N GLU A 657 12.99 -28.28 23.10
CA GLU A 657 12.32 -29.45 22.54
C GLU A 657 11.02 -29.77 23.30
N GLY A 658 9.97 -30.06 22.57
CA GLY A 658 8.63 -30.36 23.13
C GLY A 658 7.82 -29.15 23.60
N GLN A 659 8.35 -27.92 23.56
CA GLN A 659 7.61 -26.73 23.97
C GLN A 659 6.61 -26.23 22.90
N GLN A 660 6.77 -26.63 21.64
CA GLN A 660 5.86 -26.29 20.54
C GLN A 660 5.56 -27.52 19.67
N PRO A 661 4.39 -27.58 19.04
CA PRO A 661 4.12 -28.60 18.02
C PRO A 661 4.90 -28.33 16.73
N GLU A 662 5.04 -29.31 15.86
CA GLU A 662 5.64 -29.13 14.52
C GLU A 662 4.76 -28.27 13.59
N VAL A 663 3.44 -28.31 13.80
CA VAL A 663 2.45 -27.56 13.02
C VAL A 663 1.51 -26.86 14.01
N SER A 664 1.28 -25.57 13.79
CA SER A 664 0.33 -24.81 14.61
C SER A 664 -1.11 -25.31 14.40
N PRO A 665 -2.01 -25.10 15.36
CA PRO A 665 -3.44 -25.30 15.13
C PRO A 665 -3.95 -24.33 14.05
N ALA A 666 -5.01 -24.72 13.34
CA ALA A 666 -5.80 -23.77 12.52
C ALA A 666 -6.67 -22.91 13.43
N PHE A 667 -6.89 -21.65 13.03
CA PHE A 667 -7.65 -20.71 13.87
C PHE A 667 -8.43 -19.67 13.07
N TRP A 668 -9.46 -19.11 13.73
CA TRP A 668 -10.24 -17.98 13.26
C TRP A 668 -9.90 -16.71 14.02
N ILE A 669 -9.81 -15.60 13.31
CA ILE A 669 -9.81 -14.24 13.87
C ILE A 669 -11.01 -13.50 13.31
N ILE A 670 -11.87 -13.00 14.19
CA ILE A 670 -13.08 -12.26 13.81
C ILE A 670 -13.01 -10.88 14.45
N ASN A 671 -13.09 -9.85 13.61
CA ASN A 671 -13.07 -8.44 14.01
C ASN A 671 -14.40 -7.80 13.64
N GLY A 672 -14.94 -6.95 14.51
CA GLY A 672 -16.18 -6.23 14.25
C GLY A 672 -16.09 -4.78 14.69
N GLN A 673 -16.71 -3.88 13.93
CA GLN A 673 -16.81 -2.46 14.25
C GLN A 673 -18.22 -1.95 13.98
N VAL A 674 -18.69 -1.08 14.87
CA VAL A 674 -19.92 -0.31 14.69
C VAL A 674 -19.55 1.16 14.77
N SER A 675 -19.99 1.95 13.77
CA SER A 675 -19.71 3.37 13.74
C SER A 675 -21.01 4.17 13.57
N LEU A 676 -21.12 5.26 14.30
CA LEU A 676 -22.13 6.28 14.05
C LEU A 676 -21.45 7.45 13.35
N ALA A 677 -21.77 7.67 12.09
CA ALA A 677 -21.17 8.72 11.28
C ALA A 677 -22.19 9.80 10.94
N ARG A 678 -21.76 11.07 11.01
CA ARG A 678 -22.38 12.19 10.33
C ARG A 678 -21.48 12.56 9.16
N GLU A 679 -21.99 12.42 7.95
CA GLU A 679 -21.22 12.54 6.73
C GLU A 679 -20.43 13.85 6.67
N GLU A 680 -19.15 13.76 6.30
CA GLU A 680 -18.18 14.89 6.17
C GLU A 680 -17.87 15.68 7.44
N ARG A 681 -18.39 15.31 8.63
CA ARG A 681 -18.16 16.05 9.88
C ARG A 681 -17.49 15.23 10.97
N TRP A 682 -18.07 14.11 11.35
CA TRP A 682 -17.51 13.26 12.41
C TRP A 682 -18.05 11.83 12.33
N ASP A 683 -17.27 10.93 12.84
CA ASP A 683 -17.72 9.58 13.18
C ASP A 683 -17.14 9.13 14.54
N VAL A 684 -17.99 8.46 15.33
CA VAL A 684 -17.58 7.74 16.54
C VAL A 684 -17.68 6.27 16.25
N TYR A 685 -16.63 5.54 16.56
CA TYR A 685 -16.57 4.10 16.31
C TYR A 685 -16.22 3.32 17.56
N LEU A 686 -16.82 2.15 17.69
CA LEU A 686 -16.55 1.14 18.70
C LEU A 686 -16.29 -0.18 18.01
N GLY A 687 -15.20 -0.84 18.35
CA GLY A 687 -14.85 -2.10 17.73
C GLY A 687 -14.27 -3.12 18.71
N VAL A 688 -14.25 -4.35 18.25
CA VAL A 688 -13.65 -5.48 18.92
C VAL A 688 -12.84 -6.28 17.92
N GLU A 689 -11.56 -6.44 18.19
CA GLU A 689 -10.69 -7.37 17.47
C GLU A 689 -10.65 -8.70 18.19
N ASN A 690 -10.50 -9.78 17.41
CA ASN A 690 -10.41 -11.14 17.91
C ASN A 690 -11.59 -11.50 18.85
N LEU A 691 -12.81 -11.34 18.34
CA LEU A 691 -14.07 -11.50 19.09
C LEU A 691 -14.16 -12.84 19.84
N PHE A 692 -13.62 -13.92 19.26
CA PHE A 692 -13.63 -15.26 19.85
C PHE A 692 -12.50 -15.49 20.88
N ASN A 693 -11.67 -14.45 21.12
CA ASN A 693 -10.62 -14.50 22.13
C ASN A 693 -9.58 -15.62 21.88
N PHE A 694 -9.30 -15.92 20.60
CA PHE A 694 -8.25 -16.86 20.28
C PHE A 694 -6.88 -16.26 20.63
N LYS A 695 -6.02 -17.03 21.26
CA LYS A 695 -4.66 -16.61 21.61
C LYS A 695 -3.71 -17.79 21.55
N GLN A 696 -2.48 -17.51 21.22
CA GLN A 696 -1.39 -18.48 21.31
C GLN A 696 -0.93 -18.57 22.77
N ASN A 697 -1.06 -19.74 23.39
CA ASN A 697 -0.79 -19.91 24.82
C ASN A 697 0.69 -19.69 25.19
N ARG A 698 1.63 -20.10 24.32
CA ARG A 698 3.05 -19.88 24.55
C ARG A 698 3.67 -19.36 23.26
N MET A 699 4.05 -18.11 23.26
CA MET A 699 4.66 -17.43 22.13
C MET A 699 6.17 -17.32 22.30
N VAL A 700 6.60 -17.25 23.55
CA VAL A 700 8.00 -17.18 23.95
C VAL A 700 8.41 -18.51 24.55
N LEU A 701 9.47 -19.10 23.99
CA LEU A 701 10.11 -20.30 24.54
C LEU A 701 11.21 -19.88 25.47
N TYR A 702 11.31 -20.52 26.64
CA TYR A 702 12.40 -20.25 27.56
C TYR A 702 12.81 -21.53 28.32
N SER A 703 14.07 -21.54 28.76
CA SER A 703 14.64 -22.57 29.62
C SER A 703 15.74 -21.96 30.47
N ASP A 704 15.94 -22.49 31.66
CA ASP A 704 17.06 -22.08 32.51
C ASP A 704 18.39 -22.55 31.92
N GLY A 705 19.35 -21.65 31.82
CA GLY A 705 20.73 -21.97 31.48
C GLY A 705 21.49 -22.56 32.69
N SER A 706 22.47 -23.38 32.42
CA SER A 706 23.32 -24.00 33.45
C SER A 706 24.13 -23.00 34.29
N ASP A 707 24.23 -21.76 33.82
CA ASP A 707 24.95 -20.65 34.45
C ASP A 707 24.00 -19.63 35.13
N GLY A 708 22.72 -19.95 35.24
CA GLY A 708 21.70 -19.05 35.76
C GLY A 708 21.20 -17.98 34.78
N THR A 709 21.64 -18.05 33.53
CA THR A 709 21.07 -17.22 32.44
C THR A 709 19.77 -17.83 31.95
N MET A 710 18.90 -17.01 31.38
CA MET A 710 17.68 -17.50 30.72
C MET A 710 17.93 -17.62 29.21
N ASN A 711 17.78 -18.82 28.67
CA ASN A 711 17.72 -19.05 27.25
C ASN A 711 16.28 -18.79 26.77
N LEU A 712 16.14 -17.94 25.76
CA LEU A 712 14.85 -17.43 25.31
C LEU A 712 14.79 -17.44 23.78
N ASP A 713 13.61 -17.76 23.23
CA ASP A 713 13.30 -17.59 21.81
C ASP A 713 11.87 -17.12 21.62
N ALA A 714 11.72 -15.89 21.15
CA ALA A 714 10.42 -15.27 20.90
C ALA A 714 9.92 -15.42 19.45
N ASN A 715 10.63 -16.17 18.58
CA ASN A 715 10.31 -16.24 17.15
C ASN A 715 9.17 -17.21 16.79
N PHE A 716 8.47 -17.76 17.75
CA PHE A 716 7.40 -18.75 17.53
C PHE A 716 6.00 -18.12 17.46
N ALA A 717 5.90 -16.89 16.95
CA ALA A 717 4.64 -16.15 16.81
C ALA A 717 3.87 -16.57 15.54
N TYR A 718 2.86 -17.43 15.67
CA TYR A 718 1.96 -17.81 14.58
C TYR A 718 0.55 -17.21 14.71
N ALA A 719 0.18 -16.70 15.89
CA ALA A 719 -1.14 -16.14 16.21
C ALA A 719 -1.01 -15.00 17.24
N PRO A 720 -2.07 -14.23 17.54
CA PRO A 720 -2.02 -13.17 18.55
C PRO A 720 -1.69 -13.69 19.95
N ALA A 721 -0.87 -12.96 20.71
CA ALA A 721 -0.65 -13.13 22.14
C ALA A 721 -1.83 -12.55 22.94
N PHE A 722 -2.17 -11.29 22.64
CA PHE A 722 -3.30 -10.62 23.23
C PHE A 722 -4.60 -11.21 22.67
N GLY A 723 -5.51 -11.59 23.55
CA GLY A 723 -6.79 -12.16 23.16
C GLY A 723 -7.74 -11.13 22.54
N ARG A 724 -8.92 -10.94 23.11
CA ARG A 724 -9.90 -9.96 22.67
C ARG A 724 -9.45 -8.54 22.99
N MET A 725 -9.43 -7.66 21.99
CA MET A 725 -9.14 -6.23 22.14
C MET A 725 -10.38 -5.40 21.80
N SER A 726 -10.77 -4.51 22.71
CA SER A 726 -11.87 -3.57 22.48
C SER A 726 -11.31 -2.15 22.38
N TYR A 727 -11.89 -1.36 21.50
CA TYR A 727 -11.46 0.00 21.29
C TYR A 727 -12.62 0.95 20.99
N VAL A 728 -12.39 2.23 21.24
CA VAL A 728 -13.27 3.32 20.89
C VAL A 728 -12.45 4.43 20.22
N GLY A 729 -13.05 5.13 19.28
CA GLY A 729 -12.40 6.29 18.68
C GLY A 729 -13.37 7.30 18.09
N LEU A 730 -12.81 8.46 17.81
CA LEU A 730 -13.49 9.62 17.22
C LEU A 730 -12.68 10.09 16.02
N ARG A 731 -13.33 10.29 14.89
CA ARG A 731 -12.81 11.06 13.75
C ARG A 731 -13.63 12.30 13.61
N TRP A 732 -12.97 13.44 13.59
CA TRP A 732 -13.63 14.75 13.42
C TRP A 732 -13.01 15.49 12.24
N ARG A 733 -13.87 16.07 11.39
CA ARG A 733 -13.51 16.77 10.17
C ARG A 733 -14.12 18.14 10.20
N LEU A 734 -13.30 19.15 9.95
CA LEU A 734 -13.75 20.52 9.69
C LEU A 734 -13.74 20.71 8.18
N ALA A 735 -14.93 20.70 7.57
CA ALA A 735 -15.09 21.02 6.15
C ALA A 735 -14.84 22.52 5.90
N GLU A 736 -14.71 22.90 4.62
CA GLU A 736 -14.60 24.29 4.19
C GLU A 736 -15.78 25.15 4.65
#